data_96ac792f50d482a4d7dbb45d287e3c04
#
_entry.id   96ac792f50d482a4d7dbb45d287e3c04
#
_cell.length_a   1.000
_cell.length_b   1.000
_cell.length_c   1.000
_cell.angle_alpha   90.00
_cell.angle_beta   90.00
_cell.angle_gamma   90.00
#
_symmetry.space_group_name_H-M   'P 1'
#
loop_
_entity.id
_entity.type
_entity.pdbx_description
1 polymer ?
#
loop_
_entity_poly.entity_id
_entity_poly.type
_entity_poly.pdbx_seq_one_letter_code
_entity_poly.pdbx_strand_id
1 'polypeptide(L)'
;MIFKKLEKYLKNIDGKIAIYGIGKETEKNIPEINEYVEIVGLLDGFRDNGNIYGYNIISLNKAIKIGIKAIIVIARPGSCRAIVTRIKDKCNENNIKIYDVYGNNLLEEKQSKCTLGKLKPYYKKDLMNKIEEADVISFDCFNTLITRQLFSRYDLFELLYNKLSLTEMSLKEFVNQRIKSEKSTAIGLAPNLKKIYEDCVFFSGIDFAEEEFKIDKSVIIRREELVEVLNYCINKGKEAIVVTDTYYSEKQIKSILNDNSIYGIKKIYASSEYTRGKDTGLFDIVKKDYPKKKILHIGDDYLSDYKSAIKSGINSYKIYSCEDLFYGTNFMPDVEPDMELDSKIKIGLFISNIFNNPFVFERLEKDICIQNNKTIGYSFCAPLIMDFVKWFEEKTRECNDCQIWLSARDGYLIKKIYEILYPNRKTHYVLTSRTAAIRAGTLSEDDIAYVDDMKFGGNMDLCLKKRFGIDVNKIDIKQIDDTQQGILKYKEIIIGEAWKKYLNYKKYLKKICEKNKNILFFDFVAKGTCQFFIKKMVPNKIKGLYFLQLEPQYMNDKQIQIESFFSEREKIKSTIYQDYYILETILTSFSPSVNEFNISGEPIYAEETRLKEDLDCIYEVQSGILNYIKDFIKIYPIEQLKINKKLDEQILS
;
A
#
# COMPACT_ATOMS: atom_id res chain seq x y z
N MET A 1 18.03 24.91 -7.96
CA MET A 1 17.19 25.81 -7.11
C MET A 1 16.92 25.07 -5.82
N ILE A 2 17.47 25.52 -4.71
CA ILE A 2 17.19 24.98 -3.38
C ILE A 2 15.81 25.46 -2.90
N PHE A 3 15.16 24.65 -2.07
CA PHE A 3 13.84 25.01 -1.56
C PHE A 3 13.95 26.08 -0.47
N LYS A 4 13.00 27.01 -0.41
CA LYS A 4 12.94 28.11 0.60
C LYS A 4 13.18 27.62 2.05
N LYS A 5 12.80 26.39 2.35
CA LYS A 5 12.99 25.80 3.70
C LYS A 5 14.47 25.52 3.96
N LEU A 6 15.22 24.97 2.99
CA LEU A 6 16.66 24.75 3.10
C LEU A 6 17.41 26.09 3.15
N GLU A 7 17.05 27.04 2.30
CA GLU A 7 17.60 28.40 2.32
C GLU A 7 17.49 29.04 3.72
N LYS A 8 16.32 28.93 4.37
CA LYS A 8 16.12 29.42 5.74
C LYS A 8 17.06 28.76 6.74
N TYR A 9 17.34 27.48 6.60
CA TYR A 9 18.29 26.77 7.46
C TYR A 9 19.72 27.18 7.19
N LEU A 10 20.13 27.26 5.92
CA LEU A 10 21.47 27.65 5.52
C LEU A 10 21.84 29.04 6.05
N LYS A 11 20.91 30.01 5.98
CA LYS A 11 21.10 31.37 6.54
C LYS A 11 21.33 31.40 8.04
N ASN A 12 20.92 30.35 8.77
CA ASN A 12 21.03 30.27 10.22
C ASN A 12 22.15 29.30 10.68
N ILE A 13 22.90 28.71 9.74
CA ILE A 13 24.07 27.90 10.09
C ILE A 13 25.28 28.81 10.30
N ASP A 14 25.66 28.97 11.57
CA ASP A 14 26.94 29.62 11.90
C ASP A 14 28.06 28.58 11.84
N GLY A 15 28.70 28.46 10.67
CA GLY A 15 29.79 27.50 10.48
C GLY A 15 29.85 26.85 9.10
N LYS A 16 30.60 25.76 9.04
CA LYS A 16 30.92 25.01 7.83
C LYS A 16 30.01 23.82 7.65
N ILE A 17 29.80 23.42 6.39
CA ILE A 17 29.04 22.20 6.07
C ILE A 17 29.82 21.27 5.15
N ALA A 18 29.39 20.00 5.08
CA ALA A 18 29.76 19.10 4.01
C ALA A 18 28.52 18.70 3.19
N ILE A 19 28.73 18.35 1.92
CA ILE A 19 27.65 17.79 1.09
C ILE A 19 27.89 16.29 0.92
N TYR A 20 26.89 15.47 1.19
CA TYR A 20 26.92 14.04 0.93
C TYR A 20 26.27 13.71 -0.41
N GLY A 21 27.07 13.24 -1.36
CA GLY A 21 26.70 12.93 -2.74
C GLY A 21 27.61 13.62 -3.74
N ILE A 22 28.03 12.89 -4.78
CA ILE A 22 28.95 13.37 -5.84
C ILE A 22 28.33 13.31 -7.23
N GLY A 23 27.02 13.41 -7.34
CA GLY A 23 26.32 13.31 -8.60
C GLY A 23 26.03 14.63 -9.27
N LYS A 24 25.51 14.61 -10.50
CA LYS A 24 25.14 15.81 -11.29
C LYS A 24 24.19 16.78 -10.53
N GLU A 25 23.29 16.23 -9.70
CA GLU A 25 22.44 17.10 -8.86
C GLU A 25 23.27 17.86 -7.80
N THR A 26 24.34 17.26 -7.29
CA THR A 26 25.29 17.95 -6.40
C THR A 26 25.96 19.11 -7.12
N GLU A 27 26.46 18.87 -8.35
CA GLU A 27 27.06 19.92 -9.19
C GLU A 27 26.13 21.11 -9.38
N LYS A 28 24.88 20.86 -9.68
CA LYS A 28 23.86 21.91 -9.89
C LYS A 28 23.53 22.72 -8.63
N ASN A 29 23.56 22.08 -7.46
CA ASN A 29 23.15 22.72 -6.20
C ASN A 29 24.32 23.40 -5.45
N ILE A 30 25.58 23.02 -5.70
CA ILE A 30 26.75 23.61 -5.07
C ILE A 30 26.78 25.12 -5.18
N PRO A 31 26.62 25.76 -6.37
CA PRO A 31 26.70 27.21 -6.48
C PRO A 31 25.71 27.94 -5.56
N GLU A 32 24.46 27.47 -5.54
CA GLU A 32 23.38 28.06 -4.77
C GLU A 32 23.59 27.86 -3.24
N ILE A 33 24.04 26.67 -2.82
CA ILE A 33 24.35 26.39 -1.40
C ILE A 33 25.53 27.25 -0.92
N ASN A 34 26.54 27.43 -1.76
CA ASN A 34 27.77 28.17 -1.42
C ASN A 34 27.54 29.70 -1.28
N GLU A 35 26.39 30.23 -1.75
CA GLU A 35 25.97 31.63 -1.48
C GLU A 35 25.64 31.85 0.00
N TYR A 36 25.27 30.81 0.75
CA TYR A 36 24.79 30.90 2.13
C TYR A 36 25.78 30.37 3.16
N VAL A 37 26.64 29.39 2.81
CA VAL A 37 27.47 28.68 3.78
C VAL A 37 28.72 28.08 3.13
N GLU A 38 29.82 28.03 3.89
CA GLU A 38 31.10 27.44 3.43
C GLU A 38 31.00 25.92 3.31
N ILE A 39 31.24 25.39 2.11
CA ILE A 39 31.32 23.96 1.84
C ILE A 39 32.79 23.49 1.98
N VAL A 40 33.08 22.65 2.98
CA VAL A 40 34.48 22.17 3.23
C VAL A 40 34.86 20.97 2.38
N GLY A 41 33.92 20.28 1.79
CA GLY A 41 34.19 19.14 0.94
C GLY A 41 32.96 18.27 0.71
N LEU A 42 33.12 17.28 -0.16
CA LEU A 42 32.09 16.33 -0.51
C LEU A 42 32.31 15.00 0.20
N LEU A 43 31.24 14.36 0.60
CA LEU A 43 31.23 13.01 1.20
C LEU A 43 30.63 12.02 0.21
N ASP A 44 31.18 10.81 0.19
CA ASP A 44 30.66 9.71 -0.60
C ASP A 44 30.75 8.38 0.16
N GLY A 45 29.90 7.42 -0.15
CA GLY A 45 29.87 6.13 0.53
C GLY A 45 30.97 5.18 0.13
N PHE A 46 31.70 5.47 -0.95
CA PHE A 46 32.67 4.57 -1.58
C PHE A 46 34.02 5.22 -1.85
N ARG A 47 34.12 6.55 -1.71
CA ARG A 47 35.36 7.32 -1.94
C ARG A 47 35.61 8.26 -0.77
N ASP A 48 36.83 8.37 -0.34
CA ASP A 48 37.27 9.25 0.75
C ASP A 48 38.41 10.19 0.31
N ASN A 49 38.76 10.19 -0.97
CA ASN A 49 39.79 11.03 -1.58
C ASN A 49 39.40 11.40 -3.04
N GLY A 50 40.16 12.36 -3.61
CA GLY A 50 39.91 12.88 -4.96
C GLY A 50 39.34 14.29 -4.96
N ASN A 51 39.15 14.85 -6.14
CA ASN A 51 38.52 16.16 -6.35
C ASN A 51 37.45 16.05 -7.42
N ILE A 52 36.29 16.67 -7.16
CA ILE A 52 35.18 16.74 -8.12
C ILE A 52 34.42 18.07 -7.89
N TYR A 53 33.97 18.71 -8.95
CA TYR A 53 33.28 20.00 -8.91
C TYR A 53 34.05 21.12 -8.16
N GLY A 54 35.39 21.05 -8.15
CA GLY A 54 36.25 21.99 -7.42
C GLY A 54 36.40 21.71 -5.92
N TYR A 55 35.81 20.65 -5.38
CA TYR A 55 35.86 20.27 -3.96
C TYR A 55 36.55 18.95 -3.76
N ASN A 56 37.32 18.85 -2.66
CA ASN A 56 37.90 17.59 -2.25
C ASN A 56 36.83 16.61 -1.74
N ILE A 57 36.92 15.33 -2.14
CA ILE A 57 36.20 14.26 -1.50
C ILE A 57 36.94 13.93 -0.20
N ILE A 58 36.21 13.94 0.91
CA ILE A 58 36.75 13.72 2.25
C ILE A 58 35.95 12.67 3.02
N SER A 59 36.58 11.99 3.95
CA SER A 59 35.88 11.07 4.86
C SER A 59 35.02 11.84 5.87
N LEU A 60 33.97 11.21 6.40
CA LEU A 60 33.14 11.77 7.47
C LEU A 60 34.00 12.17 8.69
N ASN A 61 34.96 11.33 9.09
CA ASN A 61 35.83 11.61 10.21
C ASN A 61 36.70 12.89 9.98
N LYS A 62 37.13 13.13 8.74
CA LYS A 62 37.84 14.37 8.38
C LYS A 62 36.93 15.58 8.44
N ALA A 63 35.70 15.46 7.93
CA ALA A 63 34.71 16.52 8.02
C ALA A 63 34.36 16.90 9.47
N ILE A 64 34.22 15.90 10.36
CA ILE A 64 34.00 16.10 11.80
C ILE A 64 35.18 16.87 12.41
N LYS A 65 36.43 16.47 12.11
CA LYS A 65 37.61 17.16 12.60
C LYS A 65 37.75 18.61 12.15
N ILE A 66 37.21 18.96 10.96
CA ILE A 66 37.16 20.32 10.45
C ILE A 66 36.08 21.15 11.21
N GLY A 67 35.17 20.50 11.92
CA GLY A 67 34.17 21.16 12.75
C GLY A 67 32.90 21.56 11.99
N ILE A 68 32.46 20.75 11.03
CA ILE A 68 31.19 21.00 10.32
C ILE A 68 29.98 21.02 11.28
N LYS A 69 28.98 21.82 10.94
CA LYS A 69 27.73 21.95 11.72
C LYS A 69 26.56 21.19 11.11
N ALA A 70 26.64 20.93 9.80
CA ALA A 70 25.60 20.16 9.10
C ALA A 70 26.14 19.41 7.89
N ILE A 71 25.40 18.41 7.47
CA ILE A 71 25.58 17.67 6.22
C ILE A 71 24.31 17.86 5.39
N ILE A 72 24.48 18.31 4.14
CA ILE A 72 23.38 18.32 3.16
C ILE A 72 23.46 17.06 2.31
N VAL A 73 22.47 16.20 2.38
CA VAL A 73 22.41 14.98 1.59
C VAL A 73 21.72 15.26 0.25
N ILE A 74 22.48 15.17 -0.84
CA ILE A 74 21.98 15.34 -2.20
C ILE A 74 21.93 13.95 -2.86
N ALA A 75 20.84 13.24 -2.63
CA ALA A 75 20.62 11.89 -3.12
C ALA A 75 19.13 11.64 -3.32
N ARG A 76 18.80 10.53 -3.98
CA ARG A 76 17.40 10.08 -4.03
C ARG A 76 16.91 9.69 -2.63
N PRO A 77 15.61 9.80 -2.36
CA PRO A 77 15.06 9.55 -1.02
C PRO A 77 15.49 8.23 -0.38
N GLY A 78 15.40 7.10 -1.11
CA GLY A 78 15.88 5.81 -0.59
C GLY A 78 17.39 5.80 -0.30
N SER A 79 18.21 6.48 -1.13
CA SER A 79 19.63 6.65 -0.87
C SER A 79 19.88 7.58 0.33
N CYS A 80 19.04 8.61 0.54
CA CYS A 80 19.12 9.47 1.72
C CYS A 80 19.00 8.66 3.00
N ARG A 81 18.00 7.78 3.11
CA ARG A 81 17.85 6.91 4.31
C ARG A 81 19.05 6.00 4.53
N ALA A 82 19.52 5.33 3.48
CA ALA A 82 20.71 4.48 3.59
C ALA A 82 21.98 5.26 4.01
N ILE A 83 22.11 6.51 3.55
CA ILE A 83 23.19 7.42 3.96
C ILE A 83 23.01 7.79 5.44
N VAL A 84 21.82 8.22 5.83
CA VAL A 84 21.53 8.62 7.22
C VAL A 84 21.79 7.46 8.18
N THR A 85 21.29 6.26 7.89
CA THR A 85 21.53 5.07 8.72
C THR A 85 23.02 4.82 8.94
N ARG A 86 23.85 5.12 7.96
CA ARG A 86 25.31 4.91 7.99
C ARG A 86 26.06 5.96 8.81
N ILE A 87 25.54 7.19 8.87
CA ILE A 87 26.26 8.33 9.47
C ILE A 87 25.62 8.90 10.73
N LYS A 88 24.35 8.56 11.04
CA LYS A 88 23.55 9.18 12.10
C LYS A 88 24.20 9.14 13.47
N ASP A 89 24.80 8.00 13.86
CA ASP A 89 25.38 7.84 15.20
C ASP A 89 26.55 8.82 15.40
N LYS A 90 27.49 8.86 14.44
CA LYS A 90 28.61 9.80 14.47
C LYS A 90 28.17 11.26 14.40
N CYS A 91 27.11 11.56 13.65
CA CYS A 91 26.58 12.92 13.55
C CYS A 91 25.92 13.35 14.87
N ASN A 92 25.15 12.46 15.50
CA ASN A 92 24.54 12.72 16.81
C ASN A 92 25.60 12.93 17.91
N GLU A 93 26.63 12.08 17.97
CA GLU A 93 27.76 12.22 18.92
C GLU A 93 28.48 13.56 18.79
N ASN A 94 28.51 14.16 17.60
CA ASN A 94 29.22 15.41 17.32
C ASN A 94 28.28 16.61 17.11
N ASN A 95 26.97 16.49 17.41
CA ASN A 95 25.96 17.53 17.23
C ASN A 95 25.87 18.07 15.78
N ILE A 96 26.08 17.22 14.79
CA ILE A 96 25.99 17.56 13.36
C ILE A 96 24.58 17.23 12.86
N LYS A 97 23.90 18.24 12.32
CA LYS A 97 22.56 18.07 11.72
C LYS A 97 22.66 17.50 10.30
N ILE A 98 21.65 16.74 9.88
CA ILE A 98 21.59 16.17 8.53
C ILE A 98 20.31 16.67 7.85
N TYR A 99 20.44 17.33 6.71
CA TYR A 99 19.32 17.83 5.93
C TYR A 99 19.30 17.24 4.52
N ASP A 100 18.12 17.11 3.93
CA ASP A 100 17.96 16.90 2.49
C ASP A 100 17.92 18.22 1.73
N VAL A 101 17.85 18.17 0.39
CA VAL A 101 17.74 19.36 -0.47
C VAL A 101 16.45 20.14 -0.26
N TYR A 102 15.42 19.54 0.35
CA TYR A 102 14.15 20.19 0.66
C TYR A 102 14.17 20.89 2.02
N GLY A 103 15.25 20.76 2.80
CA GLY A 103 15.40 21.31 4.14
C GLY A 103 14.71 20.51 5.23
N ASN A 104 14.42 19.24 5.01
CA ASN A 104 13.95 18.34 6.05
C ASN A 104 15.15 17.87 6.88
N ASN A 105 15.00 17.93 8.21
CA ASN A 105 15.97 17.32 9.10
C ASN A 105 15.81 15.80 9.08
N LEU A 106 16.81 15.09 8.56
CA LEU A 106 16.78 13.64 8.38
C LEU A 106 17.07 12.85 9.66
N LEU A 107 17.47 13.54 10.75
CA LEU A 107 17.61 12.94 12.08
C LEU A 107 16.30 12.98 12.87
N GLU A 108 15.36 13.85 12.51
CA GLU A 108 14.03 13.88 13.10
C GLU A 108 13.16 12.78 12.48
N GLU A 109 12.79 11.80 13.29
CA GLU A 109 11.75 10.84 12.89
C GLU A 109 10.41 11.60 12.79
N LYS A 110 9.87 11.70 11.60
CA LYS A 110 8.46 12.09 11.42
C LYS A 110 7.59 10.94 11.93
N GLN A 111 7.28 10.96 13.21
CA GLN A 111 6.25 10.09 13.75
C GLN A 111 4.89 10.71 13.43
N SER A 112 4.29 10.31 12.32
CA SER A 112 2.85 10.46 12.15
C SER A 112 2.19 9.41 13.05
N LYS A 113 1.80 9.82 14.26
CA LYS A 113 1.06 8.93 15.17
C LYS A 113 -0.43 9.12 14.90
N CYS A 114 -1.11 8.03 14.54
CA CYS A 114 -2.56 8.00 14.62
C CYS A 114 -2.95 7.85 16.08
N THR A 115 -3.44 8.94 16.68
CA THR A 115 -3.81 8.99 18.09
C THR A 115 -5.31 9.17 18.26
N LEU A 116 -5.84 8.60 19.33
CA LEU A 116 -7.23 8.82 19.76
C LEU A 116 -7.35 10.25 20.32
N GLY A 117 -8.12 11.12 19.63
CA GLY A 117 -8.25 12.53 19.99
C GLY A 117 -9.04 12.75 21.29
N LYS A 118 -10.33 13.07 21.19
CA LYS A 118 -11.19 13.40 22.35
C LYS A 118 -11.80 12.18 23.04
N LEU A 119 -11.77 11.00 22.41
CA LEU A 119 -12.35 9.80 22.99
C LEU A 119 -11.46 9.22 24.09
N LYS A 120 -12.09 8.55 25.04
CA LYS A 120 -11.38 7.77 26.07
C LYS A 120 -11.30 6.33 25.63
N PRO A 121 -10.13 5.68 25.70
CA PRO A 121 -10.03 4.27 25.34
C PRO A 121 -10.87 3.39 26.26
N TYR A 122 -11.47 2.34 25.69
CA TYR A 122 -12.00 1.22 26.47
C TYR A 122 -10.90 0.17 26.62
N TYR A 123 -10.94 -0.59 27.74
CA TYR A 123 -9.93 -1.58 28.08
C TYR A 123 -10.52 -2.98 28.08
N LYS A 124 -9.91 -3.92 27.37
CA LYS A 124 -10.35 -5.32 27.34
C LYS A 124 -10.42 -5.92 28.75
N LYS A 125 -9.45 -5.59 29.61
CA LYS A 125 -9.43 -6.06 31.01
C LYS A 125 -10.70 -5.68 31.78
N ASP A 126 -11.21 -4.47 31.61
CA ASP A 126 -12.42 -4.02 32.32
C ASP A 126 -13.66 -4.78 31.83
N LEU A 127 -13.74 -5.05 30.55
CA LEU A 127 -14.80 -5.91 29.98
C LEU A 127 -14.71 -7.31 30.56
N MET A 128 -13.53 -7.92 30.57
CA MET A 128 -13.34 -9.30 31.08
C MET A 128 -13.74 -9.40 32.57
N ASN A 129 -13.40 -8.43 33.39
CA ASN A 129 -13.83 -8.40 34.82
C ASN A 129 -15.37 -8.37 34.96
N LYS A 130 -16.07 -7.59 34.16
CA LYS A 130 -17.55 -7.57 34.15
C LYS A 130 -18.18 -8.85 33.66
N ILE A 131 -17.53 -9.51 32.68
CA ILE A 131 -17.95 -10.83 32.18
C ILE A 131 -17.89 -11.88 33.29
N GLU A 132 -16.85 -11.88 34.11
CA GLU A 132 -16.75 -12.85 35.21
C GLU A 132 -17.91 -12.73 36.22
N GLU A 133 -18.43 -11.53 36.43
CA GLU A 133 -19.54 -11.25 37.41
C GLU A 133 -20.94 -11.59 36.86
N ALA A 134 -21.07 -11.84 35.54
CA ALA A 134 -22.34 -12.08 34.86
C ALA A 134 -22.61 -13.58 34.61
N ASP A 135 -23.89 -13.97 34.67
CA ASP A 135 -24.36 -15.34 34.35
C ASP A 135 -24.65 -15.50 32.85
N VAL A 136 -25.19 -14.44 32.22
CA VAL A 136 -25.58 -14.40 30.80
C VAL A 136 -24.89 -13.22 30.14
N ILE A 137 -24.25 -13.44 29.00
CA ILE A 137 -23.60 -12.41 28.22
C ILE A 137 -24.44 -12.14 26.97
N SER A 138 -24.93 -10.92 26.86
CA SER A 138 -25.72 -10.42 25.75
C SER A 138 -24.84 -9.53 24.86
N PHE A 139 -24.78 -9.81 23.57
CA PHE A 139 -24.08 -9.00 22.58
C PHE A 139 -25.07 -8.29 21.66
N ASP A 140 -24.82 -7.03 21.32
CA ASP A 140 -25.38 -6.50 20.11
C ASP A 140 -24.74 -7.20 18.89
N CYS A 141 -25.37 -7.10 17.72
CA CYS A 141 -24.90 -7.77 16.52
C CYS A 141 -24.02 -6.86 15.66
N PHE A 142 -24.66 -5.83 15.06
CA PHE A 142 -23.99 -4.91 14.14
C PHE A 142 -23.07 -3.96 14.91
N ASN A 143 -21.90 -3.67 14.29
CA ASN A 143 -20.84 -2.86 14.91
C ASN A 143 -20.30 -3.42 16.25
N THR A 144 -20.81 -4.57 16.71
CA THR A 144 -20.35 -5.27 17.90
C THR A 144 -19.70 -6.61 17.54
N LEU A 145 -20.46 -7.65 17.19
CA LEU A 145 -19.89 -8.93 16.73
C LEU A 145 -19.46 -8.89 15.26
N ILE A 146 -20.13 -8.09 14.45
CA ILE A 146 -19.92 -7.91 13.02
C ILE A 146 -19.85 -6.44 12.65
N THR A 147 -19.21 -6.13 11.53
CA THR A 147 -19.16 -4.78 10.93
C THR A 147 -19.26 -4.86 9.42
N ARG A 148 -19.62 -3.75 8.76
CA ARG A 148 -19.66 -3.67 7.31
C ARG A 148 -18.35 -3.16 6.75
N GLN A 149 -17.96 -3.66 5.59
CA GLN A 149 -16.82 -3.17 4.80
C GLN A 149 -17.24 -1.97 3.90
N LEU A 150 -18.11 -1.14 4.41
CA LEU A 150 -18.62 0.06 3.76
C LEU A 150 -18.29 1.27 4.63
N PHE A 151 -18.13 2.44 4.00
CA PHE A 151 -17.90 3.69 4.72
C PHE A 151 -19.15 4.12 5.50
N SER A 152 -20.34 3.94 4.91
CA SER A 152 -21.62 4.18 5.55
C SER A 152 -22.60 3.05 5.27
N ARG A 153 -23.51 2.76 6.20
CA ARG A 153 -24.59 1.81 5.95
C ARG A 153 -25.47 2.18 4.73
N TYR A 154 -25.52 3.45 4.38
CA TYR A 154 -26.31 3.93 3.24
C TYR A 154 -25.66 3.61 1.88
N ASP A 155 -24.36 3.33 1.85
CA ASP A 155 -23.67 2.90 0.63
C ASP A 155 -24.18 1.52 0.15
N LEU A 156 -24.78 0.75 1.05
CA LEU A 156 -25.49 -0.47 0.71
C LEU A 156 -26.60 -0.24 -0.34
N PHE A 157 -27.32 0.87 -0.22
CA PHE A 157 -28.42 1.19 -1.14
C PHE A 157 -27.88 1.62 -2.52
N GLU A 158 -26.73 2.27 -2.55
CA GLU A 158 -26.05 2.60 -3.81
C GLU A 158 -25.50 1.34 -4.48
N LEU A 159 -24.96 0.39 -3.70
CA LEU A 159 -24.55 -0.93 -4.21
C LEU A 159 -25.75 -1.71 -4.78
N LEU A 160 -26.88 -1.70 -4.09
CA LEU A 160 -28.12 -2.35 -4.55
C LEU A 160 -28.62 -1.75 -5.86
N TYR A 161 -28.68 -0.42 -5.95
CA TYR A 161 -29.07 0.31 -7.14
C TYR A 161 -28.20 -0.06 -8.34
N ASN A 162 -26.89 -0.04 -8.16
CA ASN A 162 -25.91 -0.34 -9.22
C ASN A 162 -25.99 -1.81 -9.65
N LYS A 163 -26.10 -2.74 -8.69
CA LYS A 163 -26.19 -4.18 -8.97
C LYS A 163 -27.43 -4.55 -9.74
N LEU A 164 -28.56 -3.92 -9.42
CA LEU A 164 -29.83 -4.15 -10.12
C LEU A 164 -29.92 -3.36 -11.43
N SER A 165 -28.94 -2.51 -11.74
CA SER A 165 -28.91 -1.67 -12.96
C SER A 165 -30.19 -0.89 -13.16
N LEU A 166 -30.72 -0.29 -12.08
CA LEU A 166 -31.97 0.43 -12.11
C LEU A 166 -31.88 1.68 -13.01
N THR A 167 -32.74 1.81 -13.99
CA THR A 167 -32.76 2.94 -14.95
C THR A 167 -34.00 3.78 -14.86
N GLU A 168 -35.05 3.29 -14.19
CA GLU A 168 -36.41 3.89 -14.16
C GLU A 168 -36.51 5.02 -13.14
N MET A 169 -35.53 5.18 -12.25
CA MET A 169 -35.42 6.30 -11.32
C MET A 169 -33.94 6.63 -11.10
N SER A 170 -33.68 7.83 -10.60
CA SER A 170 -32.31 8.22 -10.23
C SER A 170 -31.84 7.53 -8.93
N LEU A 171 -30.52 7.33 -8.78
CA LEU A 171 -29.92 6.82 -7.55
C LEU A 171 -30.40 7.61 -6.31
N LYS A 172 -30.44 8.93 -6.41
CA LYS A 172 -30.85 9.81 -5.31
C LYS A 172 -32.29 9.56 -4.90
N GLU A 173 -33.19 9.36 -5.86
CA GLU A 173 -34.59 9.04 -5.58
C GLU A 173 -34.75 7.68 -4.93
N PHE A 174 -34.04 6.66 -5.43
CA PHE A 174 -34.04 5.32 -4.87
C PHE A 174 -33.62 5.33 -3.40
N VAL A 175 -32.43 5.90 -3.12
CA VAL A 175 -31.87 5.99 -1.77
C VAL A 175 -32.79 6.77 -0.83
N ASN A 176 -33.34 7.91 -1.29
CA ASN A 176 -34.26 8.72 -0.49
C ASN A 176 -35.54 8.00 -0.16
N GLN A 177 -36.15 7.28 -1.14
CA GLN A 177 -37.37 6.50 -0.91
C GLN A 177 -37.10 5.38 0.11
N ARG A 178 -36.03 4.63 -0.04
CA ARG A 178 -35.65 3.55 0.88
C ARG A 178 -35.46 4.07 2.32
N ILE A 179 -34.73 5.18 2.51
CA ILE A 179 -34.52 5.81 3.82
C ILE A 179 -35.81 6.36 4.40
N LYS A 180 -36.65 7.00 3.57
CA LYS A 180 -37.92 7.57 4.00
C LYS A 180 -38.86 6.46 4.47
N SER A 181 -38.98 5.36 3.73
CA SER A 181 -39.81 4.22 4.10
C SER A 181 -39.30 3.57 5.40
N GLU A 182 -38.02 3.36 5.58
CA GLU A 182 -37.45 2.85 6.85
C GLU A 182 -37.88 3.73 8.05
N LYS A 183 -37.75 5.05 7.90
CA LYS A 183 -38.15 5.99 8.96
C LYS A 183 -39.66 6.02 9.23
N SER A 184 -40.48 5.93 8.21
CA SER A 184 -41.95 5.97 8.38
C SER A 184 -42.49 4.68 9.00
N THR A 185 -41.96 3.53 8.62
CA THR A 185 -42.38 2.23 9.16
C THR A 185 -41.84 1.98 10.58
N ALA A 186 -40.76 2.66 10.96
CA ALA A 186 -40.15 2.53 12.29
C ALA A 186 -40.86 3.36 13.38
N ILE A 187 -41.88 4.14 13.06
CA ILE A 187 -42.63 4.97 14.04
C ILE A 187 -43.38 4.07 15.03
N GLY A 188 -42.83 3.94 16.24
CA GLY A 188 -43.42 3.17 17.35
C GLY A 188 -43.33 1.63 17.21
N LEU A 189 -42.73 1.12 16.16
CA LEU A 189 -42.56 -0.31 15.87
C LEU A 189 -41.15 -0.58 15.32
N ALA A 190 -40.68 -1.82 15.49
CA ALA A 190 -39.47 -2.29 14.79
C ALA A 190 -39.92 -3.08 13.55
N PRO A 191 -39.84 -2.50 12.34
CA PRO A 191 -40.33 -3.17 11.13
C PRO A 191 -39.35 -4.25 10.67
N ASN A 192 -39.86 -5.24 9.90
CA ASN A 192 -39.00 -6.13 9.14
C ASN A 192 -38.69 -5.53 7.76
N LEU A 193 -37.67 -6.05 7.10
CA LEU A 193 -37.18 -5.53 5.83
C LEU A 193 -38.23 -5.56 4.71
N LYS A 194 -39.07 -6.61 4.67
CA LYS A 194 -40.14 -6.73 3.69
C LYS A 194 -41.15 -5.61 3.86
N LYS A 195 -41.54 -5.30 5.11
CA LYS A 195 -42.50 -4.20 5.38
C LYS A 195 -41.95 -2.85 4.94
N ILE A 196 -40.63 -2.61 5.11
CA ILE A 196 -40.01 -1.38 4.64
C ILE A 196 -40.14 -1.24 3.12
N TYR A 197 -39.98 -2.33 2.36
CA TYR A 197 -40.06 -2.30 0.91
C TYR A 197 -41.51 -2.27 0.39
N GLU A 198 -42.52 -2.73 1.14
CA GLU A 198 -43.91 -2.60 0.80
C GLU A 198 -44.37 -1.13 0.67
N ASP A 199 -43.76 -0.24 1.44
CA ASP A 199 -44.03 1.20 1.42
C ASP A 199 -43.20 1.98 0.38
N CYS A 200 -42.27 1.30 -0.32
CA CYS A 200 -41.47 1.90 -1.39
C CYS A 200 -42.21 1.78 -2.73
N VAL A 201 -42.26 2.88 -3.50
CA VAL A 201 -42.81 2.88 -4.85
C VAL A 201 -41.70 2.47 -5.84
N PHE A 202 -41.34 1.20 -5.82
CA PHE A 202 -40.39 0.61 -6.76
C PHE A 202 -41.12 -0.27 -7.78
N PHE A 203 -40.52 -0.44 -8.96
CA PHE A 203 -41.15 -1.18 -10.05
C PHE A 203 -41.20 -2.69 -9.75
N SER A 204 -42.19 -3.35 -10.33
CA SER A 204 -42.59 -4.73 -10.05
C SER A 204 -41.62 -5.77 -10.58
N GLY A 205 -41.50 -6.91 -9.88
CA GLY A 205 -40.81 -8.12 -10.31
C GLY A 205 -39.47 -8.39 -9.61
N ILE A 206 -38.98 -7.47 -8.78
CA ILE A 206 -37.72 -7.64 -8.00
C ILE A 206 -38.09 -7.76 -6.51
N ASP A 207 -37.57 -8.76 -5.84
CA ASP A 207 -37.59 -8.85 -4.38
C ASP A 207 -36.42 -8.03 -3.81
N PHE A 208 -36.63 -6.72 -3.66
CA PHE A 208 -35.63 -5.80 -3.14
C PHE A 208 -35.17 -6.15 -1.72
N ALA A 209 -36.04 -6.71 -0.88
CA ALA A 209 -35.69 -7.11 0.47
C ALA A 209 -34.69 -8.27 0.45
N GLU A 210 -34.89 -9.25 -0.41
CA GLU A 210 -33.98 -10.37 -0.56
C GLU A 210 -32.63 -9.92 -1.18
N GLU A 211 -32.66 -9.04 -2.19
CA GLU A 211 -31.44 -8.53 -2.83
C GLU A 211 -30.64 -7.62 -1.87
N GLU A 212 -31.30 -6.74 -1.09
CA GLU A 212 -30.62 -5.95 -0.05
C GLU A 212 -29.94 -6.87 0.97
N PHE A 213 -30.65 -7.91 1.44
CA PHE A 213 -30.09 -8.86 2.39
C PHE A 213 -28.86 -9.59 1.83
N LYS A 214 -28.92 -10.06 0.57
CA LYS A 214 -27.78 -10.74 -0.07
C LYS A 214 -26.56 -9.85 -0.18
N ILE A 215 -26.76 -8.58 -0.56
CA ILE A 215 -25.65 -7.62 -0.69
C ILE A 215 -25.08 -7.29 0.69
N ASP A 216 -25.93 -6.95 1.67
CA ASP A 216 -25.49 -6.61 3.01
C ASP A 216 -24.70 -7.78 3.62
N LYS A 217 -25.21 -9.00 3.53
CA LYS A 217 -24.53 -10.20 3.97
C LYS A 217 -23.13 -10.37 3.32
N SER A 218 -22.98 -9.97 2.06
CA SER A 218 -21.71 -10.12 1.32
C SER A 218 -20.62 -9.14 1.74
N VAL A 219 -20.97 -8.02 2.36
CA VAL A 219 -20.05 -6.95 2.79
C VAL A 219 -19.81 -6.95 4.31
N ILE A 220 -20.36 -7.91 5.02
CA ILE A 220 -20.20 -8.06 6.46
C ILE A 220 -19.02 -8.94 6.79
N ILE A 221 -18.22 -8.50 7.75
CA ILE A 221 -17.14 -9.26 8.38
C ILE A 221 -17.30 -9.28 9.90
N ARG A 222 -16.70 -10.26 10.56
CA ARG A 222 -16.69 -10.36 12.01
C ARG A 222 -15.69 -9.37 12.62
N ARG A 223 -15.96 -8.95 13.85
CA ARG A 223 -15.01 -8.23 14.69
C ARG A 223 -14.23 -9.24 15.53
N GLU A 224 -13.00 -9.53 15.10
CA GLU A 224 -12.20 -10.64 15.62
C GLU A 224 -12.12 -10.66 17.15
N GLU A 225 -11.76 -9.51 17.74
CA GLU A 225 -11.57 -9.37 19.18
C GLU A 225 -12.83 -9.66 19.99
N LEU A 226 -14.01 -9.22 19.49
CA LEU A 226 -15.29 -9.46 20.16
C LEU A 226 -15.77 -10.91 19.97
N VAL A 227 -15.43 -11.54 18.85
CA VAL A 227 -15.70 -12.97 18.65
C VAL A 227 -14.81 -13.82 19.53
N GLU A 228 -13.55 -13.42 19.77
CA GLU A 228 -12.71 -14.08 20.80
C GLU A 228 -13.30 -13.96 22.21
N VAL A 229 -13.82 -12.79 22.56
CA VAL A 229 -14.53 -12.56 23.83
C VAL A 229 -15.77 -13.46 23.92
N LEU A 230 -16.56 -13.57 22.84
CA LEU A 230 -17.71 -14.48 22.78
C LEU A 230 -17.28 -15.93 23.00
N ASN A 231 -16.25 -16.38 22.29
CA ASN A 231 -15.73 -17.75 22.41
C ASN A 231 -15.20 -18.02 23.84
N TYR A 232 -14.54 -17.03 24.45
CA TYR A 232 -14.13 -17.13 25.85
C TYR A 232 -15.34 -17.37 26.77
N CYS A 233 -16.43 -16.58 26.62
CA CYS A 233 -17.64 -16.74 27.42
C CYS A 233 -18.24 -18.13 27.28
N ILE A 234 -18.34 -18.65 26.05
CA ILE A 234 -18.87 -19.99 25.77
C ILE A 234 -17.98 -21.07 26.42
N ASN A 235 -16.67 -20.97 26.29
CA ASN A 235 -15.71 -21.92 26.88
C ASN A 235 -15.74 -21.92 28.42
N LYS A 236 -16.16 -20.81 29.03
CA LYS A 236 -16.40 -20.70 30.48
C LYS A 236 -17.79 -21.22 30.91
N GLY A 237 -18.58 -21.75 29.98
CA GLY A 237 -19.93 -22.27 30.25
C GLY A 237 -20.96 -21.15 30.47
N LYS A 238 -20.67 -19.90 30.13
CA LYS A 238 -21.65 -18.80 30.22
C LYS A 238 -22.61 -18.85 29.02
N GLU A 239 -23.88 -18.53 29.26
CA GLU A 239 -24.85 -18.43 28.19
C GLU A 239 -24.60 -17.14 27.38
N ALA A 240 -24.41 -17.28 26.07
CA ALA A 240 -24.26 -16.17 25.15
C ALA A 240 -25.54 -15.97 24.32
N ILE A 241 -26.06 -14.75 24.30
CA ILE A 241 -27.24 -14.37 23.49
C ILE A 241 -26.93 -13.13 22.66
N VAL A 242 -27.72 -12.93 21.60
CA VAL A 242 -27.68 -11.71 20.80
C VAL A 242 -28.99 -10.93 20.99
N VAL A 243 -28.88 -9.62 21.23
CA VAL A 243 -30.00 -8.68 21.33
C VAL A 243 -29.70 -7.50 20.41
N THR A 244 -30.46 -7.40 19.30
CA THR A 244 -30.08 -6.45 18.25
C THR A 244 -31.29 -5.72 17.66
N ASP A 245 -31.13 -4.40 17.47
CA ASP A 245 -32.08 -3.58 16.72
C ASP A 245 -31.80 -3.75 15.22
N THR A 246 -32.74 -4.42 14.53
CA THR A 246 -32.55 -4.77 13.12
C THR A 246 -33.91 -5.00 12.45
N TYR A 247 -33.96 -4.81 11.14
CA TYR A 247 -35.06 -5.22 10.29
C TYR A 247 -34.92 -6.66 9.76
N TYR A 248 -33.81 -7.33 10.04
CA TYR A 248 -33.60 -8.74 9.68
C TYR A 248 -34.27 -9.66 10.70
N SER A 249 -34.77 -10.81 10.21
CA SER A 249 -35.29 -11.88 11.04
C SER A 249 -34.16 -12.60 11.80
N GLU A 250 -34.54 -13.33 12.87
CA GLU A 250 -33.59 -14.21 13.59
C GLU A 250 -32.85 -15.15 12.64
N LYS A 251 -33.56 -15.76 11.67
CA LYS A 251 -33.00 -16.65 10.67
C LYS A 251 -31.94 -15.96 9.81
N GLN A 252 -32.18 -14.73 9.38
CA GLN A 252 -31.24 -13.95 8.59
C GLN A 252 -30.01 -13.56 9.41
N ILE A 253 -30.19 -13.08 10.65
CA ILE A 253 -29.07 -12.79 11.55
C ILE A 253 -28.23 -14.05 11.81
N LYS A 254 -28.86 -15.20 12.07
CA LYS A 254 -28.15 -16.47 12.25
C LYS A 254 -27.34 -16.87 11.01
N SER A 255 -27.89 -16.62 9.82
CA SER A 255 -27.19 -16.85 8.55
C SER A 255 -25.96 -15.95 8.41
N ILE A 256 -26.05 -14.67 8.76
CA ILE A 256 -24.92 -13.73 8.75
C ILE A 256 -23.83 -14.20 9.72
N LEU A 257 -24.20 -14.54 10.95
CA LEU A 257 -23.28 -14.99 11.99
C LEU A 257 -22.55 -16.28 11.57
N ASN A 258 -23.29 -17.25 11.00
CA ASN A 258 -22.69 -18.50 10.53
C ASN A 258 -21.69 -18.30 9.38
N ASP A 259 -22.00 -17.43 8.40
CA ASP A 259 -21.09 -17.12 7.28
C ASP A 259 -19.79 -16.45 7.78
N ASN A 260 -19.88 -15.78 8.93
CA ASN A 260 -18.74 -15.16 9.61
C ASN A 260 -18.10 -16.09 10.67
N SER A 261 -18.45 -17.38 10.68
CA SER A 261 -17.90 -18.37 11.63
C SER A 261 -18.13 -18.01 13.10
N ILE A 262 -19.27 -17.39 13.41
CA ILE A 262 -19.71 -17.03 14.77
C ILE A 262 -20.77 -18.01 15.22
N TYR A 263 -20.46 -18.84 16.23
CA TYR A 263 -21.27 -19.94 16.70
C TYR A 263 -21.49 -19.90 18.22
N GLY A 264 -22.31 -20.80 18.73
CA GLY A 264 -22.52 -20.97 20.20
C GLY A 264 -23.51 -19.99 20.81
N ILE A 265 -24.18 -19.15 20.02
CA ILE A 265 -25.23 -18.24 20.48
C ILE A 265 -26.49 -19.04 20.76
N LYS A 266 -26.98 -18.99 21.99
CA LYS A 266 -28.13 -19.77 22.47
C LYS A 266 -29.46 -19.23 21.91
N LYS A 267 -29.63 -17.91 21.86
CA LYS A 267 -30.84 -17.25 21.40
C LYS A 267 -30.53 -15.89 20.80
N ILE A 268 -31.27 -15.52 19.76
CA ILE A 268 -31.19 -14.22 19.09
C ILE A 268 -32.52 -13.50 19.33
N TYR A 269 -32.46 -12.28 19.82
CA TYR A 269 -33.58 -11.37 20.01
C TYR A 269 -33.45 -10.26 18.96
N ALA A 270 -34.06 -10.46 17.81
CA ALA A 270 -34.11 -9.47 16.73
C ALA A 270 -35.35 -8.57 16.93
N SER A 271 -35.18 -7.26 16.98
CA SER A 271 -36.27 -6.31 17.24
C SER A 271 -37.43 -6.47 16.25
N SER A 272 -37.17 -6.82 15.01
CA SER A 272 -38.17 -7.06 13.96
C SER A 272 -39.14 -8.21 14.26
N GLU A 273 -38.68 -9.24 15.01
CA GLU A 273 -39.49 -10.39 15.38
C GLU A 273 -40.42 -10.07 16.58
N TYR A 274 -39.99 -9.16 17.44
CA TYR A 274 -40.73 -8.76 18.64
C TYR A 274 -41.47 -7.45 18.44
N THR A 275 -41.34 -6.81 17.28
CA THR A 275 -41.88 -5.47 16.96
C THR A 275 -41.53 -4.39 17.96
N ARG A 276 -40.43 -4.57 18.68
CA ARG A 276 -39.92 -3.68 19.75
C ARG A 276 -38.41 -3.55 19.66
N GLY A 277 -37.93 -2.32 19.76
CA GLY A 277 -36.52 -2.04 19.89
C GLY A 277 -36.01 -2.20 21.33
N LYS A 278 -34.70 -2.10 21.50
CA LYS A 278 -34.04 -2.13 22.81
C LYS A 278 -34.56 -1.01 23.73
N ASP A 279 -34.85 0.15 23.19
CA ASP A 279 -35.41 1.32 23.87
C ASP A 279 -36.90 1.21 24.19
N THR A 280 -37.63 0.34 23.46
CA THR A 280 -39.09 0.16 23.56
C THR A 280 -39.51 -1.16 24.22
N GLY A 281 -38.58 -1.84 24.91
CA GLY A 281 -38.89 -2.99 25.77
C GLY A 281 -38.36 -4.35 25.31
N LEU A 282 -37.48 -4.44 24.32
CA LEU A 282 -36.86 -5.72 23.95
C LEU A 282 -36.03 -6.30 25.11
N PHE A 283 -35.32 -5.47 25.87
CA PHE A 283 -34.60 -5.93 27.05
C PHE A 283 -35.50 -6.46 28.18
N ASP A 284 -36.74 -5.96 28.30
CA ASP A 284 -37.68 -6.47 29.28
C ASP A 284 -38.13 -7.91 28.95
N ILE A 285 -38.20 -8.25 27.64
CA ILE A 285 -38.45 -9.62 27.19
C ILE A 285 -37.27 -10.51 27.56
N VAL A 286 -36.04 -10.07 27.27
CA VAL A 286 -34.82 -10.80 27.65
C VAL A 286 -34.79 -11.08 29.14
N LYS A 287 -35.13 -10.09 29.98
CA LYS A 287 -35.11 -10.22 31.42
C LYS A 287 -36.17 -11.20 31.94
N LYS A 288 -37.31 -11.31 31.26
CA LYS A 288 -38.33 -12.33 31.59
C LYS A 288 -37.86 -13.74 31.27
N ASP A 289 -37.08 -13.93 30.23
CA ASP A 289 -36.54 -15.24 29.85
C ASP A 289 -35.38 -15.67 30.79
N TYR A 290 -34.73 -14.72 31.46
CA TYR A 290 -33.61 -14.95 32.38
C TYR A 290 -33.88 -14.39 33.79
N PRO A 291 -34.92 -14.86 34.49
CA PRO A 291 -35.26 -14.38 35.80
C PRO A 291 -34.13 -14.67 36.82
N LYS A 292 -33.79 -13.70 37.63
CA LYS A 292 -32.73 -13.80 38.66
C LYS A 292 -31.30 -13.98 38.15
N LYS A 293 -31.06 -13.99 36.83
CA LYS A 293 -29.72 -14.03 36.26
C LYS A 293 -29.12 -12.64 36.15
N LYS A 294 -27.82 -12.53 36.40
CA LYS A 294 -27.04 -11.31 36.15
C LYS A 294 -26.70 -11.27 34.66
N ILE A 295 -27.28 -10.34 33.94
CA ILE A 295 -27.05 -10.16 32.49
C ILE A 295 -26.09 -8.99 32.29
N LEU A 296 -25.07 -9.17 31.46
CA LEU A 296 -24.21 -8.11 30.93
C LEU A 296 -24.49 -7.97 29.43
N HIS A 297 -24.91 -6.79 28.99
CA HIS A 297 -25.03 -6.44 27.59
C HIS A 297 -23.80 -5.68 27.10
N ILE A 298 -23.28 -6.07 25.94
CA ILE A 298 -22.12 -5.47 25.27
C ILE A 298 -22.58 -4.91 23.94
N GLY A 299 -22.37 -3.61 23.68
CA GLY A 299 -22.77 -2.98 22.43
C GLY A 299 -22.09 -1.65 22.19
N ASP A 300 -22.29 -1.07 21.00
CA ASP A 300 -21.62 0.17 20.58
C ASP A 300 -22.48 1.42 20.71
N ASP A 301 -23.80 1.30 20.69
CA ASP A 301 -24.69 2.46 20.78
C ASP A 301 -24.96 2.89 22.23
N TYR A 302 -24.69 4.17 22.51
CA TYR A 302 -24.87 4.71 23.86
C TYR A 302 -26.33 4.75 24.32
N LEU A 303 -27.28 4.99 23.41
CA LEU A 303 -28.70 5.10 23.75
C LEU A 303 -29.36 3.72 23.81
N SER A 304 -29.23 2.94 22.76
CA SER A 304 -29.90 1.65 22.62
C SER A 304 -29.22 0.55 23.47
N ASP A 305 -27.88 0.44 23.47
CA ASP A 305 -27.19 -0.64 24.17
C ASP A 305 -26.85 -0.31 25.62
N TYR A 306 -26.42 0.94 25.89
CA TYR A 306 -25.99 1.27 27.24
C TYR A 306 -27.16 1.80 28.11
N LYS A 307 -27.79 2.91 27.70
CA LYS A 307 -28.86 3.51 28.52
C LYS A 307 -30.11 2.63 28.63
N SER A 308 -30.54 2.00 27.52
CA SER A 308 -31.76 1.18 27.52
C SER A 308 -31.56 -0.11 28.30
N ALA A 309 -30.38 -0.74 28.24
CA ALA A 309 -30.07 -1.90 29.09
C ALA A 309 -30.12 -1.54 30.59
N ILE A 310 -29.45 -0.45 30.99
CA ILE A 310 -29.43 0.01 32.38
C ILE A 310 -30.85 0.35 32.87
N LYS A 311 -31.66 1.02 32.03
CA LYS A 311 -33.06 1.34 32.33
C LYS A 311 -33.90 0.09 32.63
N SER A 312 -33.66 -0.99 31.88
CA SER A 312 -34.28 -2.31 32.09
C SER A 312 -33.66 -3.13 33.23
N GLY A 313 -32.65 -2.58 33.93
CA GLY A 313 -31.94 -3.26 35.01
C GLY A 313 -31.00 -4.39 34.53
N ILE A 314 -30.42 -4.23 33.35
CA ILE A 314 -29.37 -5.08 32.78
C ILE A 314 -28.06 -4.30 32.85
N ASN A 315 -26.99 -4.93 33.34
CA ASN A 315 -25.66 -4.32 33.31
C ASN A 315 -25.19 -4.15 31.85
N SER A 316 -24.47 -3.08 31.59
CA SER A 316 -23.97 -2.85 30.22
C SER A 316 -22.49 -2.42 30.18
N TYR A 317 -21.84 -2.79 29.12
CA TYR A 317 -20.50 -2.34 28.78
C TYR A 317 -20.49 -1.79 27.34
N LYS A 318 -20.17 -0.49 27.22
CA LYS A 318 -20.07 0.16 25.91
C LYS A 318 -18.71 -0.12 25.29
N ILE A 319 -18.71 -0.36 24.00
CA ILE A 319 -17.51 -0.37 23.15
C ILE A 319 -17.65 0.68 22.04
N TYR A 320 -16.61 0.91 21.27
CA TYR A 320 -16.70 1.74 20.06
C TYR A 320 -16.94 0.89 18.81
N SER A 321 -17.76 1.40 17.89
CA SER A 321 -17.83 0.93 16.52
C SER A 321 -16.50 1.23 15.77
N CYS A 322 -16.31 0.63 14.59
CA CYS A 322 -15.16 0.98 13.73
C CYS A 322 -15.23 2.46 13.30
N GLU A 323 -16.42 2.97 13.01
CA GLU A 323 -16.67 4.37 12.63
C GLU A 323 -16.38 5.33 13.79
N ASP A 324 -16.84 5.03 15.02
CA ASP A 324 -16.53 5.85 16.21
C ASP A 324 -15.03 6.04 16.39
N LEU A 325 -14.26 4.94 16.24
CA LEU A 325 -12.82 4.98 16.37
C LEU A 325 -12.19 5.80 15.25
N PHE A 326 -12.60 5.61 14.01
CA PHE A 326 -12.11 6.37 12.87
C PHE A 326 -12.32 7.88 13.05
N TYR A 327 -13.56 8.31 13.33
CA TYR A 327 -13.87 9.72 13.58
C TYR A 327 -13.29 10.27 14.87
N GLY A 328 -12.95 9.39 15.80
CA GLY A 328 -12.30 9.75 17.06
C GLY A 328 -10.79 9.98 16.93
N THR A 329 -10.17 9.64 15.79
CA THR A 329 -8.73 9.81 15.57
C THR A 329 -8.41 11.14 14.90
N ASN A 330 -7.11 11.42 14.80
CA ASN A 330 -6.57 12.51 13.97
C ASN A 330 -6.31 12.09 12.52
N PHE A 331 -6.58 10.82 12.18
CA PHE A 331 -6.44 10.30 10.81
C PHE A 331 -7.77 10.49 10.07
N MET A 332 -7.81 11.48 9.19
CA MET A 332 -8.96 11.74 8.33
C MET A 332 -8.45 11.99 6.90
N PRO A 333 -8.61 11.06 5.97
CA PRO A 333 -8.50 11.41 4.56
C PRO A 333 -9.59 12.45 4.22
N ASP A 334 -9.35 13.28 3.19
CA ASP A 334 -10.35 14.24 2.71
C ASP A 334 -11.58 13.47 2.20
N VAL A 335 -12.56 13.29 3.07
CA VAL A 335 -13.83 12.64 2.74
C VAL A 335 -14.81 13.73 2.32
N GLU A 336 -15.11 13.79 1.03
CA GLU A 336 -16.11 14.71 0.50
C GLU A 336 -17.50 14.03 0.45
N PRO A 337 -18.61 14.79 0.67
CA PRO A 337 -19.97 14.22 0.66
C PRO A 337 -20.34 13.52 -0.64
N ASP A 338 -19.79 13.97 -1.78
CA ASP A 338 -20.09 13.50 -3.14
C ASP A 338 -19.07 12.47 -3.64
N MET A 339 -18.31 11.85 -2.73
CA MET A 339 -17.33 10.85 -3.08
C MET A 339 -17.96 9.66 -3.81
N GLU A 340 -17.30 9.19 -4.86
CA GLU A 340 -17.71 8.01 -5.63
C GLU A 340 -17.77 6.75 -4.76
N LEU A 341 -18.66 5.82 -5.11
CA LEU A 341 -18.90 4.62 -4.31
C LEU A 341 -17.64 3.74 -4.13
N ASP A 342 -16.83 3.62 -5.16
CA ASP A 342 -15.55 2.87 -5.09
C ASP A 342 -14.59 3.46 -4.07
N SER A 343 -14.49 4.78 -3.99
CA SER A 343 -13.70 5.49 -2.98
C SER A 343 -14.27 5.29 -1.56
N LYS A 344 -15.60 5.28 -1.41
CA LYS A 344 -16.27 4.95 -0.15
C LYS A 344 -15.97 3.51 0.28
N ILE A 345 -15.96 2.56 -0.67
CA ILE A 345 -15.60 1.16 -0.40
C ILE A 345 -14.14 1.05 0.03
N LYS A 346 -13.19 1.75 -0.62
CA LYS A 346 -11.79 1.78 -0.20
C LYS A 346 -11.65 2.22 1.26
N ILE A 347 -12.35 3.29 1.65
CA ILE A 347 -12.36 3.79 3.03
C ILE A 347 -13.03 2.78 3.97
N GLY A 348 -14.14 2.18 3.57
CA GLY A 348 -14.84 1.17 4.37
C GLY A 348 -13.98 -0.06 4.66
N LEU A 349 -13.25 -0.56 3.66
CA LEU A 349 -12.29 -1.64 3.81
C LEU A 349 -11.15 -1.25 4.75
N PHE A 350 -10.63 -0.03 4.64
CA PHE A 350 -9.62 0.51 5.55
C PHE A 350 -10.15 0.56 7.00
N ILE A 351 -11.30 1.19 7.23
CA ILE A 351 -11.91 1.36 8.55
C ILE A 351 -12.19 0.01 9.20
N SER A 352 -12.83 -0.90 8.48
CA SER A 352 -13.21 -2.21 9.01
C SER A 352 -12.02 -3.13 9.30
N ASN A 353 -10.86 -2.87 8.70
CA ASN A 353 -9.63 -3.60 8.99
C ASN A 353 -8.83 -2.98 10.13
N ILE A 354 -8.54 -1.67 10.08
CA ILE A 354 -7.69 -0.97 11.07
C ILE A 354 -8.40 -0.84 12.42
N PHE A 355 -9.70 -0.53 12.41
CA PHE A 355 -10.48 -0.27 13.62
C PHE A 355 -11.37 -1.46 14.01
N ASN A 356 -11.11 -2.65 13.49
CA ASN A 356 -11.85 -3.88 13.81
C ASN A 356 -11.85 -4.17 15.32
N ASN A 357 -10.68 -4.00 15.96
CA ASN A 357 -10.53 -4.18 17.40
C ASN A 357 -10.99 -2.92 18.17
N PRO A 358 -12.03 -2.98 19.02
CA PRO A 358 -12.49 -1.83 19.79
C PRO A 358 -11.50 -1.36 20.87
N PHE A 359 -10.50 -2.16 21.20
CA PHE A 359 -9.46 -1.89 22.19
C PHE A 359 -8.12 -1.45 21.57
N VAL A 360 -8.10 -1.11 20.28
CA VAL A 360 -6.87 -0.77 19.54
C VAL A 360 -6.07 0.37 20.18
N PHE A 361 -6.72 1.25 20.99
CA PHE A 361 -6.11 2.37 21.69
C PHE A 361 -5.92 2.13 23.21
N GLU A 362 -5.97 0.89 23.70
CA GLU A 362 -5.80 0.61 25.14
C GLU A 362 -4.37 0.80 25.66
N ARG A 363 -3.41 1.07 24.78
CA ARG A 363 -2.01 1.37 25.13
C ARG A 363 -1.88 2.72 25.83
N LEU A 364 -0.81 2.89 26.61
CA LEU A 364 -0.52 4.13 27.35
C LEU A 364 -0.39 5.35 26.42
N GLU A 365 0.21 5.15 25.24
CA GLU A 365 0.42 6.18 24.22
C GLU A 365 -0.86 6.57 23.49
N LYS A 366 -1.94 5.78 23.63
CA LYS A 366 -3.21 5.93 22.90
C LYS A 366 -3.00 6.04 21.38
N ASP A 367 -2.03 5.32 20.87
CA ASP A 367 -1.70 5.22 19.46
C ASP A 367 -2.02 3.82 18.91
N ILE A 368 -2.17 3.73 17.58
CA ILE A 368 -2.35 2.44 16.90
C ILE A 368 -0.99 1.80 16.69
N CYS A 369 -0.85 0.56 17.12
CA CYS A 369 0.30 -0.28 16.80
C CYS A 369 -0.14 -1.38 15.83
N ILE A 370 0.33 -1.29 14.59
CA ILE A 370 0.10 -2.33 13.58
C ILE A 370 1.15 -3.42 13.78
N GLN A 371 0.74 -4.54 14.35
CA GLN A 371 1.62 -5.67 14.64
C GLN A 371 1.68 -6.70 13.50
N ASN A 372 0.78 -6.61 12.54
CA ASN A 372 0.61 -7.61 11.49
C ASN A 372 0.95 -7.03 10.11
N ASN A 373 1.97 -7.56 9.48
CA ASN A 373 2.41 -7.13 8.15
C ASN A 373 1.31 -7.27 7.07
N LYS A 374 0.39 -8.23 7.21
CA LYS A 374 -0.77 -8.35 6.29
C LYS A 374 -1.66 -7.13 6.35
N THR A 375 -1.86 -6.54 7.53
CA THR A 375 -2.63 -5.30 7.70
C THR A 375 -1.98 -4.13 6.97
N ILE A 376 -0.64 -4.04 6.96
CA ILE A 376 0.09 -3.02 6.18
C ILE A 376 -0.23 -3.16 4.69
N GLY A 377 -0.10 -4.37 4.17
CA GLY A 377 -0.42 -4.66 2.77
C GLY A 377 -1.87 -4.36 2.42
N TYR A 378 -2.79 -4.85 3.24
CA TYR A 378 -4.24 -4.72 3.03
C TYR A 378 -4.70 -3.26 3.08
N SER A 379 -4.39 -2.55 4.15
CA SER A 379 -4.99 -1.24 4.40
C SER A 379 -4.26 -0.09 3.74
N PHE A 380 -2.93 -0.15 3.60
CA PHE A 380 -2.15 1.00 3.13
C PHE A 380 -1.64 0.84 1.69
N CYS A 381 -1.16 -0.34 1.30
CA CYS A 381 -0.53 -0.50 -0.01
C CYS A 381 -1.52 -0.89 -1.12
N ALA A 382 -2.54 -1.69 -0.77
CA ALA A 382 -3.41 -2.32 -1.76
C ALA A 382 -4.26 -1.32 -2.58
N PRO A 383 -4.87 -0.26 -2.01
CA PRO A 383 -5.66 0.69 -2.79
C PRO A 383 -4.88 1.29 -3.95
N LEU A 384 -3.67 1.80 -3.67
CA LEU A 384 -2.80 2.40 -4.68
C LEU A 384 -2.35 1.40 -5.75
N ILE A 385 -1.96 0.18 -5.33
CA ILE A 385 -1.52 -0.86 -6.26
C ILE A 385 -2.68 -1.32 -7.14
N MET A 386 -3.89 -1.40 -6.60
CA MET A 386 -5.10 -1.72 -7.37
C MET A 386 -5.40 -0.66 -8.44
N ASP A 387 -5.35 0.62 -8.08
CA ASP A 387 -5.55 1.73 -9.02
C ASP A 387 -4.48 1.75 -10.10
N PHE A 388 -3.22 1.44 -9.73
CA PHE A 388 -2.16 1.28 -10.73
C PHE A 388 -2.46 0.14 -11.72
N VAL A 389 -2.89 -1.03 -11.23
CA VAL A 389 -3.20 -2.17 -12.10
C VAL A 389 -4.42 -1.87 -12.99
N LYS A 390 -5.41 -1.13 -12.50
CA LYS A 390 -6.53 -0.64 -13.29
C LYS A 390 -6.06 0.27 -14.43
N TRP A 391 -5.23 1.28 -14.12
CA TRP A 391 -4.62 2.15 -15.13
C TRP A 391 -3.80 1.35 -16.14
N PHE A 392 -3.03 0.38 -15.67
CA PHE A 392 -2.20 -0.45 -16.53
C PHE A 392 -3.07 -1.24 -17.54
N GLU A 393 -4.19 -1.82 -17.10
CA GLU A 393 -5.13 -2.50 -18.00
C GLU A 393 -5.78 -1.53 -18.98
N GLU A 394 -6.18 -0.33 -18.57
CA GLU A 394 -6.72 0.69 -19.49
C GLU A 394 -5.72 1.01 -20.58
N LYS A 395 -4.43 1.20 -20.25
CA LYS A 395 -3.36 1.43 -21.22
C LYS A 395 -3.08 0.22 -22.12
N THR A 396 -3.26 -0.99 -21.62
CA THR A 396 -3.09 -2.18 -22.46
C THR A 396 -4.24 -2.37 -23.44
N ARG A 397 -5.45 -1.91 -23.11
CA ARG A 397 -6.62 -1.95 -24.02
C ARG A 397 -6.54 -0.94 -25.16
N GLU A 398 -5.77 0.15 -24.99
CA GLU A 398 -5.51 1.11 -26.07
C GLU A 398 -4.72 0.49 -27.26
N CYS A 399 -4.12 -0.69 -27.05
CA CYS A 399 -3.29 -1.38 -28.05
C CYS A 399 -3.84 -2.76 -28.38
N ASN A 400 -4.50 -2.91 -29.51
CA ASN A 400 -5.16 -4.16 -29.91
C ASN A 400 -4.16 -5.31 -30.26
N ASP A 401 -2.98 -4.98 -30.82
CA ASP A 401 -1.97 -5.95 -31.26
C ASP A 401 -0.71 -5.90 -30.39
N CYS A 402 -0.88 -5.90 -29.09
CA CYS A 402 0.22 -5.88 -28.16
C CYS A 402 0.28 -7.16 -27.30
N GLN A 403 1.49 -7.51 -26.92
CA GLN A 403 1.80 -8.49 -25.87
C GLN A 403 2.24 -7.76 -24.61
N ILE A 404 1.80 -8.24 -23.46
CA ILE A 404 2.06 -7.63 -22.16
C ILE A 404 3.24 -8.33 -21.52
N TRP A 405 4.31 -7.58 -21.26
CA TRP A 405 5.52 -8.06 -20.61
C TRP A 405 5.67 -7.44 -19.23
N LEU A 406 5.71 -8.27 -18.20
CA LEU A 406 5.92 -7.86 -16.81
C LEU A 406 7.36 -8.22 -16.41
N SER A 407 8.18 -7.23 -16.07
CA SER A 407 9.59 -7.42 -15.71
C SER A 407 9.74 -8.31 -14.49
N ALA A 408 10.76 -9.16 -14.47
CA ALA A 408 11.05 -9.98 -13.30
C ALA A 408 11.33 -9.09 -12.06
N ARG A 409 11.04 -9.62 -10.89
CA ARG A 409 11.00 -8.99 -9.59
C ARG A 409 9.80 -8.03 -9.46
N ASP A 410 9.84 -6.83 -9.96
CA ASP A 410 8.83 -5.79 -9.77
C ASP A 410 7.47 -6.15 -10.38
N GLY A 411 7.46 -6.91 -11.47
CA GLY A 411 6.24 -7.40 -12.10
C GLY A 411 5.63 -8.66 -11.45
N TYR A 412 6.25 -9.20 -10.39
CA TYR A 412 5.78 -10.45 -9.78
C TYR A 412 4.40 -10.30 -9.11
N LEU A 413 4.27 -9.35 -8.19
CA LEU A 413 3.00 -9.12 -7.51
C LEU A 413 1.95 -8.56 -8.49
N ILE A 414 2.37 -7.67 -9.40
CA ILE A 414 1.49 -7.12 -10.45
C ILE A 414 0.89 -8.25 -11.30
N LYS A 415 1.70 -9.24 -11.69
CA LYS A 415 1.21 -10.41 -12.42
C LYS A 415 0.13 -11.16 -11.63
N LYS A 416 0.35 -11.43 -10.34
CA LYS A 416 -0.62 -12.12 -9.49
C LYS A 416 -1.94 -11.35 -9.37
N ILE A 417 -1.87 -10.03 -9.19
CA ILE A 417 -3.06 -9.17 -9.12
C ILE A 417 -3.78 -9.17 -10.47
N TYR A 418 -3.02 -9.07 -11.57
CA TYR A 418 -3.57 -9.04 -12.91
C TYR A 418 -4.30 -10.34 -13.26
N GLU A 419 -3.78 -11.49 -12.83
CA GLU A 419 -4.43 -12.80 -12.97
C GLU A 419 -5.75 -12.91 -12.18
N ILE A 420 -5.85 -12.21 -11.05
CA ILE A 420 -7.10 -12.15 -10.26
C ILE A 420 -8.12 -11.22 -10.93
N LEU A 421 -7.69 -10.02 -11.33
CA LEU A 421 -8.59 -9.00 -11.86
C LEU A 421 -8.99 -9.25 -13.32
N TYR A 422 -8.09 -9.80 -14.11
CA TYR A 422 -8.25 -9.97 -15.56
C TYR A 422 -7.80 -11.36 -16.02
N PRO A 423 -8.46 -12.46 -15.55
CA PRO A 423 -8.00 -13.84 -15.75
C PRO A 423 -7.90 -14.28 -17.22
N ASN A 424 -8.63 -13.61 -18.12
CA ASN A 424 -8.63 -13.90 -19.56
C ASN A 424 -7.53 -13.14 -20.33
N ARG A 425 -6.74 -12.29 -19.65
CA ARG A 425 -5.66 -11.53 -20.29
C ARG A 425 -4.34 -12.28 -20.20
N LYS A 426 -3.70 -12.50 -21.35
CA LYS A 426 -2.40 -13.17 -21.41
C LYS A 426 -1.28 -12.18 -21.09
N THR A 427 -0.45 -12.53 -20.11
CA THR A 427 0.75 -11.78 -19.75
C THR A 427 1.98 -12.67 -19.77
N HIS A 428 3.14 -12.09 -20.02
CA HIS A 428 4.42 -12.77 -19.95
C HIS A 428 5.24 -12.20 -18.77
N TYR A 429 5.62 -13.05 -17.84
CA TYR A 429 6.59 -12.69 -16.81
C TYR A 429 8.00 -12.83 -17.39
N VAL A 430 8.65 -11.71 -17.68
CA VAL A 430 9.89 -11.66 -18.43
C VAL A 430 11.07 -11.66 -17.50
N LEU A 431 11.85 -12.72 -17.53
CA LEU A 431 13.08 -12.85 -16.76
C LEU A 431 14.11 -11.83 -17.29
N THR A 432 14.32 -10.80 -16.53
CA THR A 432 15.26 -9.72 -16.82
C THR A 432 15.81 -9.11 -15.54
N SER A 433 16.91 -8.40 -15.68
CA SER A 433 17.45 -7.51 -14.65
C SER A 433 18.30 -6.45 -15.29
N ARG A 434 18.56 -5.35 -14.60
CA ARG A 434 19.51 -4.33 -15.07
C ARG A 434 20.87 -4.95 -15.40
N THR A 435 21.37 -5.87 -14.58
CA THR A 435 22.65 -6.57 -14.80
C THR A 435 22.63 -7.41 -16.06
N ALA A 436 21.62 -8.28 -16.22
CA ALA A 436 21.51 -9.12 -17.41
C ALA A 436 21.34 -8.30 -18.70
N ALA A 437 20.54 -7.23 -18.64
CA ALA A 437 20.29 -6.34 -19.77
C ALA A 437 21.57 -5.59 -20.20
N ILE A 438 22.31 -5.00 -19.26
CA ILE A 438 23.59 -4.33 -19.52
C ILE A 438 24.60 -5.30 -20.12
N ARG A 439 24.82 -6.45 -19.47
CA ARG A 439 25.82 -7.44 -19.89
C ARG A 439 25.57 -7.97 -21.30
N ALA A 440 24.33 -8.08 -21.70
CA ALA A 440 23.96 -8.59 -23.03
C ALA A 440 23.76 -7.48 -24.07
N GLY A 441 23.50 -6.26 -23.65
CA GLY A 441 23.11 -5.18 -24.56
C GLY A 441 24.21 -4.15 -24.85
N THR A 442 25.37 -4.21 -24.19
CA THR A 442 26.48 -3.27 -24.39
C THR A 442 27.32 -3.68 -25.60
N LEU A 443 26.87 -3.34 -26.79
CA LEU A 443 27.40 -3.83 -28.08
C LEU A 443 28.21 -2.77 -28.87
N SER A 444 28.34 -1.56 -28.34
CA SER A 444 29.04 -0.43 -28.96
C SER A 444 29.71 0.46 -27.89
N GLU A 445 30.59 1.35 -28.36
CA GLU A 445 31.20 2.38 -27.49
C GLU A 445 30.15 3.32 -26.87
N ASP A 446 29.10 3.68 -27.65
CA ASP A 446 27.98 4.49 -27.13
C ASP A 446 27.22 3.78 -26.00
N ASP A 447 27.11 2.45 -26.06
CA ASP A 447 26.50 1.67 -24.99
C ASP A 447 27.38 1.65 -23.75
N ILE A 448 28.71 1.56 -23.92
CA ILE A 448 29.65 1.65 -22.82
C ILE A 448 29.53 3.02 -22.15
N ALA A 449 29.53 4.10 -22.94
CA ALA A 449 29.35 5.46 -22.45
C ALA A 449 27.99 5.63 -21.73
N TYR A 450 26.90 5.05 -22.26
CA TYR A 450 25.58 5.02 -21.62
C TYR A 450 25.63 4.34 -20.25
N VAL A 451 26.35 3.23 -20.11
CA VAL A 451 26.48 2.50 -18.83
C VAL A 451 27.41 3.24 -17.87
N ASP A 452 28.45 3.90 -18.37
CA ASP A 452 29.41 4.68 -17.56
C ASP A 452 28.76 5.93 -16.95
N ASP A 453 27.85 6.57 -17.68
CA ASP A 453 27.00 7.67 -17.16
C ASP A 453 26.13 7.25 -15.97
N MET A 454 25.89 5.95 -15.77
CA MET A 454 25.21 5.44 -14.60
C MET A 454 26.17 5.38 -13.42
N LYS A 455 25.83 6.04 -12.31
CA LYS A 455 26.66 6.00 -11.10
C LYS A 455 26.99 4.57 -10.67
N PHE A 456 28.25 4.35 -10.37
CA PHE A 456 28.73 3.11 -9.80
C PHE A 456 29.59 3.41 -8.57
N GLY A 457 29.29 2.75 -7.46
CA GLY A 457 30.10 2.84 -6.25
C GLY A 457 31.14 1.73 -6.24
N GLY A 458 32.38 2.07 -6.54
CA GLY A 458 33.51 1.12 -6.55
C GLY A 458 34.62 1.54 -7.52
N ASN A 459 35.70 0.77 -7.50
CA ASN A 459 36.79 0.95 -8.45
C ASN A 459 36.45 0.35 -9.84
N MET A 460 37.32 0.55 -10.82
CA MET A 460 37.16 0.06 -12.18
C MET A 460 37.02 -1.47 -12.26
N ASP A 461 37.81 -2.21 -11.49
CA ASP A 461 37.80 -3.68 -11.48
C ASP A 461 36.44 -4.21 -11.02
N LEU A 462 35.90 -3.62 -9.96
CA LEU A 462 34.57 -3.96 -9.46
C LEU A 462 33.47 -3.57 -10.44
N CYS A 463 33.62 -2.46 -11.17
CA CYS A 463 32.71 -2.04 -12.22
C CYS A 463 32.69 -3.06 -13.36
N LEU A 464 33.86 -3.43 -13.88
CA LEU A 464 34.01 -4.43 -14.95
C LEU A 464 33.38 -5.76 -14.52
N LYS A 465 33.69 -6.22 -13.31
CA LYS A 465 33.16 -7.49 -12.78
C LYS A 465 31.64 -7.44 -12.57
N LYS A 466 31.10 -6.44 -11.89
CA LYS A 466 29.69 -6.40 -11.53
C LYS A 466 28.80 -6.00 -12.69
N ARG A 467 29.15 -4.96 -13.47
CA ARG A 467 28.31 -4.46 -14.57
C ARG A 467 28.45 -5.28 -15.85
N PHE A 468 29.69 -5.61 -16.22
CA PHE A 468 29.95 -6.27 -17.50
C PHE A 468 30.24 -7.78 -17.36
N GLY A 469 30.45 -8.26 -16.13
CA GLY A 469 30.75 -9.67 -15.86
C GLY A 469 32.14 -10.09 -16.29
N ILE A 470 33.10 -9.14 -16.25
CA ILE A 470 34.47 -9.32 -16.68
C ILE A 470 35.37 -9.43 -15.44
N ASP A 471 36.14 -10.51 -15.35
CA ASP A 471 37.14 -10.72 -14.32
C ASP A 471 38.48 -10.23 -14.83
N VAL A 472 38.94 -9.09 -14.33
CA VAL A 472 40.21 -8.46 -14.75
C VAL A 472 41.42 -9.37 -14.56
N ASN A 473 41.40 -10.30 -13.59
CA ASN A 473 42.50 -11.25 -13.36
C ASN A 473 42.62 -12.30 -14.50
N LYS A 474 41.62 -12.38 -15.38
CA LYS A 474 41.59 -13.31 -16.52
C LYS A 474 41.78 -12.62 -17.87
N ILE A 475 42.08 -11.31 -17.86
CA ILE A 475 42.27 -10.53 -19.08
C ILE A 475 43.74 -10.65 -19.56
N ASP A 476 43.90 -10.96 -20.84
CA ASP A 476 45.21 -10.84 -21.48
C ASP A 476 45.53 -9.34 -21.69
N ILE A 477 46.64 -8.87 -21.11
CA ILE A 477 47.07 -7.47 -21.19
C ILE A 477 47.18 -6.98 -22.65
N LYS A 478 47.52 -7.89 -23.59
CA LYS A 478 47.58 -7.57 -25.01
C LYS A 478 46.24 -7.15 -25.64
N GLN A 479 45.11 -7.40 -24.98
CA GLN A 479 43.77 -7.03 -25.43
C GLN A 479 43.31 -5.67 -24.91
N ILE A 480 44.16 -4.95 -24.18
CA ILE A 480 43.85 -3.66 -23.60
C ILE A 480 44.38 -2.55 -24.47
N ASP A 481 43.52 -1.68 -24.95
CA ASP A 481 43.92 -0.47 -25.67
C ASP A 481 44.41 0.61 -24.67
N ASP A 482 45.72 0.67 -24.44
CA ASP A 482 46.36 1.60 -23.52
C ASP A 482 46.32 3.06 -23.97
N THR A 483 45.89 3.33 -25.21
CA THR A 483 45.76 4.69 -25.76
C THR A 483 44.50 5.39 -25.27
N GLN A 484 43.53 4.64 -24.73
CA GLN A 484 42.27 5.17 -24.25
C GLN A 484 42.22 5.33 -22.72
N GLN A 485 41.38 6.24 -22.26
CA GLN A 485 41.20 6.50 -20.82
C GLN A 485 39.90 5.91 -20.29
N GLY A 486 39.88 5.62 -18.98
CA GLY A 486 38.69 5.15 -18.28
C GLY A 486 38.23 3.76 -18.75
N ILE A 487 36.91 3.57 -18.77
CA ILE A 487 36.31 2.27 -19.09
C ILE A 487 36.48 1.90 -20.58
N LEU A 488 36.61 2.88 -21.45
CA LEU A 488 36.80 2.64 -22.91
C LEU A 488 38.08 1.90 -23.24
N LYS A 489 39.08 1.94 -22.34
CA LYS A 489 40.27 1.12 -22.42
C LYS A 489 39.98 -0.39 -22.56
N TYR A 490 38.83 -0.84 -22.06
CA TYR A 490 38.38 -2.24 -22.06
C TYR A 490 37.30 -2.53 -23.12
N LYS A 491 37.06 -1.63 -24.07
CA LYS A 491 35.93 -1.71 -25.02
C LYS A 491 35.84 -3.02 -25.78
N GLU A 492 36.97 -3.50 -26.35
CA GLU A 492 37.01 -4.73 -27.13
C GLU A 492 36.58 -5.96 -26.32
N ILE A 493 37.05 -6.02 -25.06
CA ILE A 493 36.72 -7.11 -24.13
C ILE A 493 35.25 -7.02 -23.72
N ILE A 494 34.77 -5.82 -23.40
CA ILE A 494 33.37 -5.59 -22.99
C ILE A 494 32.43 -6.01 -24.10
N ILE A 495 32.67 -5.53 -25.34
CA ILE A 495 31.85 -5.83 -26.52
C ILE A 495 31.91 -7.32 -26.87
N GLY A 496 33.10 -7.92 -26.83
CA GLY A 496 33.27 -9.35 -27.14
C GLY A 496 32.53 -10.27 -26.18
N GLU A 497 32.57 -9.98 -24.86
CA GLU A 497 31.80 -10.73 -23.86
C GLU A 497 30.29 -10.44 -23.95
N ALA A 498 29.92 -9.20 -24.27
CA ALA A 498 28.51 -8.84 -24.42
C ALA A 498 27.85 -9.60 -25.61
N TRP A 499 28.55 -9.79 -26.74
CA TRP A 499 28.02 -10.54 -27.88
C TRP A 499 27.65 -11.98 -27.53
N LYS A 500 28.46 -12.68 -26.72
CA LYS A 500 28.14 -14.04 -26.23
C LYS A 500 26.83 -14.05 -25.43
N LYS A 501 26.72 -13.13 -24.50
CA LYS A 501 25.54 -12.98 -23.63
C LYS A 501 24.30 -12.51 -24.40
N TYR A 502 24.46 -11.64 -25.37
CA TYR A 502 23.41 -11.22 -26.31
C TYR A 502 22.76 -12.40 -27.02
N LEU A 503 23.55 -13.32 -27.61
CA LEU A 503 23.02 -14.48 -28.28
C LEU A 503 22.22 -15.39 -27.37
N ASN A 504 22.69 -15.57 -26.14
CA ASN A 504 22.03 -16.37 -25.12
C ASN A 504 20.70 -15.73 -24.68
N TYR A 505 20.70 -14.43 -24.34
CA TYR A 505 19.51 -13.73 -23.92
C TYR A 505 18.48 -13.63 -25.06
N LYS A 506 18.93 -13.40 -26.27
CA LYS A 506 18.06 -13.39 -27.45
C LYS A 506 17.37 -14.74 -27.70
N LYS A 507 18.01 -15.87 -27.38
CA LYS A 507 17.36 -17.18 -27.39
C LYS A 507 16.20 -17.28 -26.41
N TYR A 508 16.38 -16.77 -25.18
CA TYR A 508 15.31 -16.71 -24.19
C TYR A 508 14.15 -15.82 -24.70
N LEU A 509 14.45 -14.60 -25.13
CA LEU A 509 13.44 -13.67 -25.60
C LEU A 509 12.63 -14.20 -26.80
N LYS A 510 13.27 -14.96 -27.69
CA LYS A 510 12.58 -15.63 -28.81
C LYS A 510 11.54 -16.66 -28.37
N LYS A 511 11.70 -17.29 -27.20
CA LYS A 511 10.73 -18.26 -26.66
C LYS A 511 9.42 -17.60 -26.24
N ILE A 512 9.48 -16.34 -25.78
CA ILE A 512 8.35 -15.61 -25.20
C ILE A 512 7.78 -14.53 -26.12
N CYS A 513 8.57 -14.03 -27.06
CA CYS A 513 8.18 -12.93 -27.94
C CYS A 513 7.24 -13.41 -29.03
N GLU A 514 6.03 -12.89 -29.09
CA GLU A 514 5.06 -13.15 -30.14
C GLU A 514 5.42 -12.31 -31.37
N LYS A 515 5.49 -12.98 -32.54
CA LYS A 515 5.80 -12.31 -33.82
C LYS A 515 4.70 -11.28 -34.13
N ASN A 516 5.11 -10.16 -34.72
CA ASN A 516 4.23 -9.09 -35.22
C ASN A 516 3.37 -8.36 -34.15
N LYS A 517 3.58 -8.63 -32.88
CA LYS A 517 2.90 -7.89 -31.81
C LYS A 517 3.85 -6.90 -31.13
N ASN A 518 3.45 -5.65 -30.98
CA ASN A 518 4.18 -4.69 -30.18
C ASN A 518 4.24 -5.12 -28.70
N ILE A 519 5.23 -4.65 -27.98
CA ILE A 519 5.45 -5.01 -26.57
C ILE A 519 5.06 -3.83 -25.68
N LEU A 520 4.15 -4.07 -24.73
CA LEU A 520 3.90 -3.20 -23.61
C LEU A 520 4.69 -3.75 -22.42
N PHE A 521 5.71 -3.03 -22.01
CA PHE A 521 6.67 -3.48 -21.03
C PHE A 521 6.45 -2.76 -19.69
N PHE A 522 6.08 -3.53 -18.67
CA PHE A 522 6.02 -3.03 -17.31
C PHE A 522 7.38 -3.10 -16.62
N ASP A 523 7.76 -1.99 -16.03
CA ASP A 523 8.81 -1.90 -15.01
C ASP A 523 8.37 -0.87 -13.95
N PHE A 524 8.83 -0.99 -12.70
CA PHE A 524 8.26 -0.17 -11.62
C PHE A 524 8.84 1.23 -11.62
N VAL A 525 10.15 1.35 -11.36
CA VAL A 525 10.88 2.61 -11.33
C VAL A 525 12.14 2.48 -12.13
N ALA A 526 12.21 3.15 -13.25
CA ALA A 526 13.39 2.95 -14.07
C ALA A 526 13.84 4.21 -14.82
N LYS A 527 15.14 4.21 -15.11
CA LYS A 527 15.73 4.99 -16.20
C LYS A 527 15.49 4.32 -17.57
N GLY A 528 14.64 3.29 -17.62
CA GLY A 528 14.40 2.51 -18.83
C GLY A 528 15.55 1.61 -19.27
N THR A 529 16.51 1.32 -18.39
CA THR A 529 17.72 0.55 -18.75
C THR A 529 17.40 -0.83 -19.31
N CYS A 530 16.48 -1.58 -18.65
CA CYS A 530 16.06 -2.90 -19.16
C CYS A 530 15.39 -2.76 -20.55
N GLN A 531 14.46 -1.83 -20.70
CA GLN A 531 13.77 -1.58 -21.95
C GLN A 531 14.74 -1.17 -23.07
N PHE A 532 15.70 -0.28 -22.77
CA PHE A 532 16.70 0.21 -23.72
C PHE A 532 17.52 -0.94 -24.34
N PHE A 533 18.03 -1.85 -23.50
CA PHE A 533 18.85 -2.96 -23.97
C PHE A 533 18.02 -4.09 -24.57
N ILE A 534 16.84 -4.43 -24.02
CA ILE A 534 15.95 -5.45 -24.58
C ILE A 534 15.49 -5.06 -25.99
N LYS A 535 15.22 -3.77 -26.25
CA LYS A 535 14.86 -3.25 -27.58
C LYS A 535 15.84 -3.66 -28.67
N LYS A 536 17.12 -3.85 -28.35
CA LYS A 536 18.15 -4.30 -29.29
C LYS A 536 18.08 -5.79 -29.66
N MET A 537 17.37 -6.57 -28.83
CA MET A 537 17.34 -8.04 -28.91
C MET A 537 16.04 -8.56 -29.54
N VAL A 538 15.01 -7.74 -29.64
CA VAL A 538 13.71 -8.07 -30.19
C VAL A 538 13.38 -7.17 -31.40
N PRO A 539 12.72 -7.70 -32.45
CA PRO A 539 12.36 -6.90 -33.61
C PRO A 539 11.14 -5.98 -33.37
N ASN A 540 10.40 -6.23 -32.29
CA ASN A 540 9.14 -5.60 -31.99
C ASN A 540 9.36 -4.20 -31.38
N LYS A 541 8.42 -3.28 -31.62
CA LYS A 541 8.41 -2.00 -30.89
C LYS A 541 8.06 -2.22 -29.43
N ILE A 542 8.77 -1.52 -28.53
CA ILE A 542 8.53 -1.59 -27.07
C ILE A 542 8.09 -0.23 -26.60
N LYS A 543 6.93 -0.17 -25.91
CA LYS A 543 6.47 0.97 -25.12
C LYS A 543 6.48 0.56 -23.66
N GLY A 544 7.13 1.35 -22.82
CA GLY A 544 7.15 1.13 -21.37
C GLY A 544 5.88 1.67 -20.71
N LEU A 545 5.33 0.91 -19.78
CA LEU A 545 4.26 1.34 -18.87
C LEU A 545 4.80 1.23 -17.43
N TYR A 546 5.09 2.39 -16.82
CA TYR A 546 5.82 2.45 -15.56
C TYR A 546 4.92 2.97 -14.44
N PHE A 547 5.20 2.55 -13.22
CA PHE A 547 4.52 3.11 -12.05
C PHE A 547 4.90 4.59 -11.85
N LEU A 548 6.20 4.90 -11.87
CA LEU A 548 6.66 6.29 -11.82
C LEU A 548 7.90 6.52 -12.68
N GLN A 549 8.06 7.76 -13.15
CA GLN A 549 9.19 8.21 -13.96
C GLN A 549 10.06 9.18 -13.16
N LEU A 550 11.36 8.84 -13.00
CA LEU A 550 12.29 9.67 -12.23
C LEU A 550 13.10 10.67 -13.08
N GLU A 551 13.38 10.34 -14.33
CA GLU A 551 14.29 11.12 -15.20
C GLU A 551 13.75 11.20 -16.64
N PRO A 552 12.65 11.95 -16.87
CA PRO A 552 11.99 12.02 -18.18
C PRO A 552 12.91 12.59 -19.27
N GLN A 553 13.72 13.61 -18.96
CA GLN A 553 14.67 14.19 -19.91
C GLN A 553 15.63 13.14 -20.46
N TYR A 554 16.25 12.37 -19.55
CA TYR A 554 17.17 11.31 -19.91
C TYR A 554 16.54 10.24 -20.81
N MET A 555 15.29 9.84 -20.50
CA MET A 555 14.58 8.84 -21.29
C MET A 555 14.23 9.38 -22.69
N ASN A 556 13.85 10.64 -22.80
CA ASN A 556 13.60 11.31 -24.08
C ASN A 556 14.87 11.39 -24.92
N ASP A 557 16.00 11.79 -24.33
CA ASP A 557 17.31 11.88 -25.02
C ASP A 557 17.77 10.51 -25.57
N LYS A 558 17.40 9.42 -24.88
CA LYS A 558 17.68 8.05 -25.31
C LYS A 558 16.55 7.42 -26.14
N GLN A 559 15.54 8.18 -26.52
CA GLN A 559 14.39 7.73 -27.32
C GLN A 559 13.68 6.50 -26.72
N ILE A 560 13.57 6.45 -25.39
CA ILE A 560 12.87 5.40 -24.66
C ILE A 560 11.41 5.83 -24.48
N GLN A 561 10.51 5.20 -25.24
CA GLN A 561 9.08 5.51 -25.14
C GLN A 561 8.48 4.91 -23.88
N ILE A 562 7.96 5.78 -23.03
CA ILE A 562 7.24 5.36 -21.80
C ILE A 562 5.99 6.19 -21.57
N GLU A 563 5.11 5.62 -20.79
CA GLU A 563 4.00 6.28 -20.12
C GLU A 563 4.02 5.85 -18.65
N SER A 564 3.74 6.75 -17.73
CA SER A 564 3.82 6.47 -16.29
C SER A 564 2.53 6.82 -15.57
N PHE A 565 2.22 6.03 -14.53
CA PHE A 565 1.07 6.29 -13.67
C PHE A 565 1.26 7.59 -12.87
N PHE A 566 2.45 7.80 -12.27
CA PHE A 566 2.84 9.07 -11.69
C PHE A 566 3.77 9.83 -12.62
N SER A 567 3.41 11.07 -12.95
CA SER A 567 4.21 11.96 -13.78
C SER A 567 5.20 12.78 -12.95
N GLU A 568 6.25 13.33 -13.61
CA GLU A 568 7.20 14.23 -12.96
C GLU A 568 6.54 15.49 -12.36
N ARG A 569 5.42 15.94 -12.93
CA ARG A 569 4.67 17.11 -12.43
C ARG A 569 4.09 16.91 -11.03
N GLU A 570 3.81 15.64 -10.67
CA GLU A 570 3.31 15.22 -9.36
C GLU A 570 4.43 15.05 -8.33
N LYS A 571 5.69 14.98 -8.77
CA LYS A 571 6.89 14.67 -7.98
C LYS A 571 7.09 15.53 -6.73
N ILE A 572 6.79 16.82 -6.80
CA ILE A 572 7.12 17.78 -5.74
C ILE A 572 6.15 17.66 -4.55
N LYS A 573 4.94 17.15 -4.78
CA LYS A 573 3.86 17.09 -3.78
C LYS A 573 3.55 15.70 -3.26
N SER A 574 4.04 14.67 -3.94
CA SER A 574 3.69 13.27 -3.65
C SER A 574 4.68 12.63 -2.68
N THR A 575 4.17 12.07 -1.58
CA THR A 575 4.94 11.23 -0.65
C THR A 575 5.44 9.96 -1.33
N ILE A 576 4.74 9.48 -2.37
CA ILE A 576 5.13 8.31 -3.16
C ILE A 576 6.51 8.49 -3.79
N TYR A 577 6.84 9.68 -4.31
CA TYR A 577 8.18 9.96 -4.83
C TYR A 577 9.27 9.94 -3.75
N GLN A 578 8.91 10.15 -2.50
CA GLN A 578 9.86 10.09 -1.37
C GLN A 578 10.13 8.65 -0.94
N ASP A 579 9.12 7.79 -0.97
CA ASP A 579 9.13 6.46 -0.39
C ASP A 579 8.86 5.31 -1.38
N TYR A 580 8.91 5.57 -2.71
CA TYR A 580 8.65 4.59 -3.77
C TYR A 580 9.44 3.28 -3.61
N TYR A 581 10.65 3.34 -3.04
CA TYR A 581 11.50 2.16 -2.82
C TYR A 581 10.88 1.13 -1.85
N ILE A 582 9.96 1.58 -0.98
CA ILE A 582 9.17 0.67 -0.12
C ILE A 582 8.24 -0.15 -1.00
N LEU A 583 7.51 0.50 -1.91
CA LEU A 583 6.63 -0.17 -2.86
C LEU A 583 7.42 -1.08 -3.81
N GLU A 584 8.57 -0.63 -4.32
CA GLU A 584 9.48 -1.45 -5.13
C GLU A 584 9.90 -2.73 -4.39
N THR A 585 10.21 -2.61 -3.09
CA THR A 585 10.56 -3.75 -2.24
C THR A 585 9.37 -4.71 -2.07
N ILE A 586 8.17 -4.18 -1.83
CA ILE A 586 6.95 -4.97 -1.65
C ILE A 586 6.57 -5.74 -2.93
N LEU A 587 6.76 -5.16 -4.10
CA LEU A 587 6.40 -5.79 -5.38
C LEU A 587 7.31 -6.98 -5.75
N THR A 588 8.48 -7.07 -5.16
CA THR A 588 9.56 -7.98 -5.56
C THR A 588 9.18 -9.46 -5.48
N SER A 589 9.79 -10.27 -6.37
CA SER A 589 9.69 -11.72 -6.30
C SER A 589 10.57 -12.32 -5.22
N PHE A 590 10.29 -13.58 -4.84
CA PHE A 590 11.10 -14.37 -3.91
C PHE A 590 12.32 -15.02 -4.59
N SER A 591 12.38 -14.99 -5.91
CA SER A 591 13.52 -15.49 -6.65
C SER A 591 14.63 -14.44 -6.71
N PRO A 592 15.91 -14.84 -6.69
CA PRO A 592 17.04 -13.95 -6.92
C PRO A 592 16.97 -13.24 -8.27
N SER A 593 17.72 -12.16 -8.43
CA SER A 593 17.82 -11.44 -9.69
C SER A 593 18.50 -12.31 -10.76
N VAL A 594 18.05 -12.21 -12.01
CA VAL A 594 18.72 -12.83 -13.14
C VAL A 594 20.08 -12.15 -13.34
N ASN A 595 21.13 -12.93 -13.41
CA ASN A 595 22.49 -12.45 -13.62
C ASN A 595 22.87 -12.44 -15.12
N GLU A 596 22.54 -13.52 -15.83
CA GLU A 596 22.73 -13.71 -17.26
C GLU A 596 21.96 -14.93 -17.76
N PHE A 597 22.12 -15.29 -19.03
CA PHE A 597 21.53 -16.49 -19.63
C PHE A 597 22.62 -17.42 -20.15
N ASN A 598 22.42 -18.73 -20.01
CA ASN A 598 23.32 -19.74 -20.56
C ASN A 598 23.11 -19.94 -22.08
N ILE A 599 23.93 -20.77 -22.69
CA ILE A 599 23.92 -21.06 -24.13
C ILE A 599 22.57 -21.63 -24.64
N SER A 600 21.77 -22.23 -23.75
CA SER A 600 20.43 -22.73 -24.06
C SER A 600 19.33 -21.67 -23.91
N GLY A 601 19.69 -20.48 -23.44
CA GLY A 601 18.75 -19.41 -23.11
C GLY A 601 17.98 -19.65 -21.80
N GLU A 602 18.57 -20.38 -20.85
CA GLU A 602 18.02 -20.55 -19.50
C GLU A 602 18.68 -19.54 -18.56
N PRO A 603 17.94 -18.99 -17.59
CA PRO A 603 18.45 -17.97 -16.68
C PRO A 603 19.50 -18.53 -15.71
N ILE A 604 20.55 -17.76 -15.48
CA ILE A 604 21.49 -17.94 -14.39
C ILE A 604 21.20 -16.83 -13.37
N TYR A 605 20.84 -17.21 -12.17
CA TYR A 605 20.49 -16.28 -11.12
C TYR A 605 21.74 -15.80 -10.36
N ALA A 606 21.65 -14.61 -9.79
CA ALA A 606 22.62 -14.11 -8.82
C ALA A 606 22.45 -14.87 -7.50
N GLU A 607 23.46 -14.78 -6.63
CA GLU A 607 23.36 -15.24 -5.27
C GLU A 607 22.29 -14.44 -4.50
N GLU A 608 21.47 -15.13 -3.68
CA GLU A 608 20.47 -14.48 -2.85
C GLU A 608 21.16 -13.80 -1.66
N THR A 609 20.93 -12.51 -1.54
CA THR A 609 21.54 -11.67 -0.48
C THR A 609 20.51 -11.13 0.51
N ARG A 610 19.22 -11.31 0.24
CA ARG A 610 18.14 -10.89 1.14
C ARG A 610 17.99 -11.89 2.27
N LEU A 611 17.74 -11.42 3.48
CA LEU A 611 17.48 -12.28 4.62
C LEU A 611 16.12 -12.98 4.46
N LYS A 612 16.02 -14.17 5.03
CA LYS A 612 14.77 -14.94 4.99
C LYS A 612 13.64 -14.19 5.69
N GLU A 613 13.94 -13.56 6.81
CA GLU A 613 13.00 -12.77 7.61
C GLU A 613 12.41 -11.60 6.80
N ASP A 614 13.23 -10.92 5.99
CA ASP A 614 12.77 -9.86 5.09
C ASP A 614 11.81 -10.40 4.03
N LEU A 615 12.14 -11.57 3.46
CA LEU A 615 11.28 -12.23 2.46
C LEU A 615 9.95 -12.69 3.08
N ASP A 616 9.97 -13.22 4.30
CA ASP A 616 8.75 -13.62 5.02
C ASP A 616 7.86 -12.40 5.31
N CYS A 617 8.45 -11.26 5.72
CA CYS A 617 7.74 -10.00 5.89
C CYS A 617 7.09 -9.53 4.57
N ILE A 618 7.84 -9.52 3.47
CA ILE A 618 7.32 -9.16 2.14
C ILE A 618 6.16 -10.09 1.74
N TYR A 619 6.28 -11.39 2.00
CA TYR A 619 5.22 -12.36 1.71
C TYR A 619 3.91 -12.02 2.45
N GLU A 620 4.00 -11.69 3.73
CA GLU A 620 2.84 -11.30 4.52
C GLU A 620 2.18 -10.02 3.98
N VAL A 621 2.98 -8.99 3.65
CA VAL A 621 2.47 -7.75 3.04
C VAL A 621 1.78 -8.05 1.71
N GLN A 622 2.40 -8.83 0.83
CA GLN A 622 1.82 -9.23 -0.45
C GLN A 622 0.51 -10.03 -0.27
N SER A 623 0.47 -10.92 0.73
CA SER A 623 -0.75 -11.67 1.08
C SER A 623 -1.88 -10.73 1.49
N GLY A 624 -1.58 -9.69 2.26
CA GLY A 624 -2.54 -8.64 2.62
C GLY A 624 -3.10 -7.92 1.40
N ILE A 625 -2.22 -7.53 0.46
CA ILE A 625 -2.63 -6.87 -0.79
C ILE A 625 -3.57 -7.76 -1.60
N LEU A 626 -3.21 -9.03 -1.78
CA LEU A 626 -4.04 -9.96 -2.55
C LEU A 626 -5.40 -10.24 -1.89
N ASN A 627 -5.47 -10.23 -0.56
CA ASN A 627 -6.73 -10.35 0.16
C ASN A 627 -7.63 -9.13 -0.06
N TYR A 628 -7.07 -7.92 0.05
CA TYR A 628 -7.80 -6.68 -0.25
C TYR A 628 -8.39 -6.69 -1.66
N ILE A 629 -7.60 -7.07 -2.67
CA ILE A 629 -8.07 -7.16 -4.06
C ILE A 629 -9.28 -8.09 -4.18
N LYS A 630 -9.23 -9.25 -3.55
CA LYS A 630 -10.35 -10.21 -3.54
C LYS A 630 -11.59 -9.67 -2.83
N ASP A 631 -11.41 -9.01 -1.69
CA ASP A 631 -12.51 -8.42 -0.95
C ASP A 631 -13.14 -7.27 -1.72
N PHE A 632 -12.32 -6.40 -2.34
CA PHE A 632 -12.82 -5.30 -3.15
C PHE A 632 -13.68 -5.78 -4.33
N ILE A 633 -13.17 -6.72 -5.14
CA ILE A 633 -13.92 -7.20 -6.32
C ILE A 633 -15.16 -8.04 -5.96
N LYS A 634 -15.22 -8.59 -4.75
CA LYS A 634 -16.43 -9.23 -4.23
C LYS A 634 -17.54 -8.22 -3.98
N ILE A 635 -17.17 -6.98 -3.61
CA ILE A 635 -18.10 -5.89 -3.30
C ILE A 635 -18.42 -5.08 -4.56
N TYR A 636 -17.42 -4.75 -5.35
CA TYR A 636 -17.54 -3.79 -6.45
C TYR A 636 -16.79 -4.26 -7.71
N PRO A 637 -17.40 -4.16 -8.91
CA PRO A 637 -16.78 -4.59 -10.15
C PRO A 637 -15.55 -3.72 -10.49
N ILE A 638 -14.44 -4.34 -10.81
CA ILE A 638 -13.19 -3.63 -11.15
C ILE A 638 -13.33 -2.75 -12.40
N GLU A 639 -14.23 -3.12 -13.31
CA GLU A 639 -14.49 -2.35 -14.52
C GLU A 639 -15.04 -0.95 -14.23
N GLN A 640 -15.79 -0.79 -13.15
CA GLN A 640 -16.40 0.47 -12.72
C GLN A 640 -15.49 1.30 -11.81
N LEU A 641 -14.35 0.73 -11.35
CA LEU A 641 -13.39 1.44 -10.50
C LEU A 641 -12.88 2.70 -11.19
N LYS A 642 -12.98 3.84 -10.50
CA LYS A 642 -12.38 5.12 -10.87
C LYS A 642 -11.09 5.34 -10.08
N ILE A 643 -10.03 5.69 -10.77
CA ILE A 643 -8.72 5.91 -10.17
C ILE A 643 -8.74 7.17 -9.31
N ASN A 644 -8.38 7.05 -8.03
CA ASN A 644 -8.31 8.18 -7.10
C ASN A 644 -6.95 8.24 -6.37
N LYS A 645 -5.92 8.67 -7.11
CA LYS A 645 -4.54 8.78 -6.60
C LYS A 645 -4.43 9.62 -5.32
N LYS A 646 -5.24 10.67 -5.19
CA LYS A 646 -5.22 11.56 -4.01
C LYS A 646 -5.63 10.80 -2.75
N LEU A 647 -6.72 10.05 -2.81
CA LEU A 647 -7.17 9.22 -1.70
C LEU A 647 -6.15 8.14 -1.35
N ASP A 648 -5.61 7.47 -2.38
CA ASP A 648 -4.64 6.39 -2.18
C ASP A 648 -3.35 6.89 -1.52
N GLU A 649 -2.88 8.09 -1.89
CA GLU A 649 -1.74 8.75 -1.24
C GLU A 649 -2.03 9.12 0.21
N GLN A 650 -3.24 9.60 0.50
CA GLN A 650 -3.65 9.94 1.87
C GLN A 650 -3.75 8.69 2.76
N ILE A 651 -4.21 7.58 2.21
CA ILE A 651 -4.26 6.29 2.94
C ILE A 651 -2.83 5.76 3.20
N LEU A 652 -1.93 5.91 2.23
CA LEU A 652 -0.56 5.41 2.34
C LEU A 652 0.32 6.27 3.27
N SER A 653 0.09 7.58 3.34
CA SER A 653 0.91 8.54 4.13
C SER A 653 0.56 8.57 5.60
#